data_df39eaa940501e980a5337eff6b4749e
#
_entry.id   df39eaa940501e980a5337eff6b4749e
#
_cell.length_a   1.000
_cell.length_b   1.000
_cell.length_c   1.000
_cell.angle_alpha   90.00
_cell.angle_beta   90.00
_cell.angle_gamma   90.00
#
_symmetry.space_group_name_H-M   'P 1'
#
loop_
_entity.id
_entity.type
_entity.pdbx_description
1 polymer ?
#
loop_
_entity_poly.entity_id
_entity_poly.type
_entity_poly.pdbx_seq_one_letter_code
_entity_poly.pdbx_strand_id
1 'polypeptide(L)'
;MSGSTGRTTVGQLLTPAGQLTTLGDLPLNEALSPDGRYLIVSNNGQGTQSLQVIKTATGKVVQTIPYKSPESLYMGLAFSPDGTHLFASAAGNHKIRTYHFDCGKLVETSAIQMPVVSPKLTKVNLYPAGLAVTNDSKRLVVADQLADAVSVIDLATNKIQTTHIGHRPVWVTLSKDSTKAFVSSQGGADVAEVDITKSQPLATHKINVGFHPNKSVLTPDGKSLYVANGDADTISVVDVASHRQTATIPVNRNGSKLVGANPTGLALSQDGKRLYVTNSGHNEVAVINAATRKVIGDIPTGWYPTQVLAHDGKLSITSAKGLGAGPNNGPGHPNPTDPRDTAENQYSGSMIKGLLSTVSEPDAATLAKLTATVEKNNTANDPARSSAVPNQIGTTSSKIKHVIYIVRENRTFDQELGSNGRGNADPSLNLFGEESAPNTRALARQFTTFDNFYADAEVSANGWNWVSQANSNPWSEEMWPSNYSGRGAPYPAESNDPDSRAKEHDSYFWEHLSKNNISFRNYGFYTTLDKKGKAHGVDKKILDPNTDHDFIGWSLDFPDSARSFAPMAKNCGPKSRVDEWKSDFNKQLAKGSVPTVQLVRFGNDHTQATKVGVPTPQAYVADNDQAIGQLVETVSHSPIWKDTAIFLTEDDAQNGPDHVDAHRTIGEVISPYTRTGGVDSTFYSTVSMLHTICLLYTSPS
;
A
#
# COMPACT_ATOMS: atom_id res chain seq x y z
N MET A 1 -17.21 -16.66 -20.08
CA MET A 1 -16.92 -16.65 -18.64
C MET A 1 -17.86 -15.68 -17.99
N SER A 2 -18.74 -16.13 -17.12
CA SER A 2 -19.63 -15.28 -16.31
C SER A 2 -18.76 -14.34 -15.48
N GLY A 3 -19.12 -13.06 -15.47
CA GLY A 3 -18.33 -11.95 -14.99
C GLY A 3 -17.51 -12.21 -13.75
N SER A 4 -16.21 -12.05 -13.87
CA SER A 4 -15.28 -12.04 -12.77
C SER A 4 -15.49 -10.74 -11.98
N THR A 5 -16.22 -10.83 -10.90
CA THR A 5 -16.38 -9.76 -9.92
C THR A 5 -15.53 -10.10 -8.71
N GLY A 6 -14.67 -9.19 -8.33
CA GLY A 6 -13.93 -9.23 -7.07
C GLY A 6 -14.43 -8.17 -6.10
N ARG A 7 -13.82 -8.12 -4.93
CA ARG A 7 -14.03 -7.09 -3.94
C ARG A 7 -12.69 -6.71 -3.32
N THR A 8 -12.49 -5.42 -3.07
CA THR A 8 -11.34 -4.95 -2.30
C THR A 8 -11.58 -5.15 -0.81
N THR A 9 -10.51 -5.08 -0.03
CA THR A 9 -10.59 -5.13 1.44
C THR A 9 -11.31 -3.94 2.06
N VAL A 10 -11.33 -2.78 1.39
CA VAL A 10 -12.17 -1.63 1.77
C VAL A 10 -13.62 -1.75 1.26
N GLY A 11 -13.95 -2.86 0.60
CA GLY A 11 -15.32 -3.22 0.24
C GLY A 11 -15.82 -2.74 -1.12
N GLN A 12 -15.02 -2.08 -1.91
CA GLN A 12 -15.38 -1.71 -3.28
C GLN A 12 -15.55 -2.95 -4.16
N LEU A 13 -16.53 -2.94 -5.05
CA LEU A 13 -16.67 -4.00 -6.04
C LEU A 13 -15.70 -3.77 -7.21
N LEU A 14 -15.21 -4.85 -7.77
CA LEU A 14 -14.32 -4.85 -8.92
C LEU A 14 -15.04 -5.49 -10.12
N THR A 15 -15.37 -4.68 -11.10
CA THR A 15 -16.03 -5.10 -12.35
C THR A 15 -15.29 -4.48 -13.55
N PRO A 16 -14.02 -4.89 -13.78
CA PRO A 16 -13.18 -4.28 -14.80
C PRO A 16 -13.81 -4.38 -16.19
N ALA A 17 -13.65 -3.30 -16.96
CA ALA A 17 -14.16 -3.23 -18.32
C ALA A 17 -13.26 -3.96 -19.33
N GLY A 18 -13.86 -4.39 -20.45
CA GLY A 18 -13.14 -4.90 -21.62
C GLY A 18 -12.74 -6.36 -21.54
N GLN A 19 -11.75 -6.72 -22.37
CA GLN A 19 -11.16 -8.06 -22.37
C GLN A 19 -10.12 -8.16 -21.25
N LEU A 20 -10.20 -9.23 -20.46
CA LEU A 20 -9.34 -9.45 -19.31
C LEU A 20 -8.27 -10.49 -19.60
N THR A 21 -7.04 -10.22 -19.18
CA THR A 21 -5.91 -11.16 -19.23
C THR A 21 -5.22 -11.20 -17.88
N THR A 22 -5.10 -12.37 -17.28
CA THR A 22 -4.38 -12.56 -16.02
C THR A 22 -2.88 -12.37 -16.23
N LEU A 23 -2.26 -11.63 -15.34
CA LEU A 23 -0.83 -11.34 -15.32
C LEU A 23 -0.12 -12.05 -14.15
N GLY A 24 1.18 -11.82 -14.03
CA GLY A 24 1.95 -12.16 -12.83
C GLY A 24 1.60 -11.24 -11.65
N ASP A 25 2.33 -11.38 -10.54
CA ASP A 25 2.07 -10.63 -9.31
C ASP A 25 2.47 -9.16 -9.46
N LEU A 26 1.59 -8.28 -9.07
CA LEU A 26 1.82 -6.84 -8.95
C LEU A 26 2.47 -6.20 -10.20
N PRO A 27 1.80 -6.14 -11.36
CA PRO A 27 2.30 -5.39 -12.50
C PRO A 27 2.32 -3.88 -12.17
N LEU A 28 3.50 -3.25 -12.33
CA LEU A 28 3.68 -1.82 -12.06
C LEU A 28 3.77 -0.96 -13.32
N ASN A 29 4.11 -1.59 -14.45
CA ASN A 29 4.24 -0.85 -15.70
C ASN A 29 4.08 -1.74 -16.93
N GLU A 30 3.73 -1.10 -18.04
CA GLU A 30 3.65 -1.72 -19.36
C GLU A 30 4.30 -0.83 -20.41
N ALA A 31 4.88 -1.43 -21.43
CA ALA A 31 5.50 -0.76 -22.58
C ALA A 31 5.02 -1.39 -23.88
N LEU A 32 4.56 -0.55 -24.79
CA LEU A 32 4.12 -0.96 -26.14
C LEU A 32 5.33 -1.05 -27.07
N SER A 33 5.42 -2.12 -27.87
CA SER A 33 6.42 -2.19 -28.95
C SER A 33 6.16 -1.06 -29.97
N PRO A 34 7.19 -0.46 -30.59
CA PRO A 34 7.01 0.67 -31.52
C PRO A 34 6.08 0.37 -32.71
N ASP A 35 5.94 -0.91 -33.07
CA ASP A 35 5.01 -1.35 -34.13
C ASP A 35 3.56 -1.60 -33.61
N GLY A 36 3.30 -1.37 -32.31
CA GLY A 36 1.98 -1.54 -31.69
C GLY A 36 1.51 -2.97 -31.50
N ARG A 37 2.26 -3.98 -31.93
CA ARG A 37 1.79 -5.39 -31.96
C ARG A 37 1.94 -6.14 -30.66
N TYR A 38 2.81 -5.68 -29.78
CA TYR A 38 3.10 -6.36 -28.53
C TYR A 38 3.19 -5.39 -27.35
N LEU A 39 2.69 -5.82 -26.22
CA LEU A 39 2.77 -5.14 -24.95
C LEU A 39 3.69 -5.95 -24.02
N ILE A 40 4.63 -5.29 -23.39
CA ILE A 40 5.50 -5.90 -22.37
C ILE A 40 5.07 -5.40 -21.01
N VAL A 41 4.82 -6.31 -20.07
CA VAL A 41 4.43 -5.99 -18.70
C VAL A 41 5.51 -6.45 -17.73
N SER A 42 5.84 -5.58 -16.77
CA SER A 42 6.73 -5.88 -15.65
C SER A 42 5.91 -6.21 -14.41
N ASN A 43 5.98 -7.47 -13.96
CA ASN A 43 5.33 -7.98 -12.76
C ASN A 43 6.34 -7.97 -11.61
N ASN A 44 6.06 -7.18 -10.57
CA ASN A 44 7.03 -6.80 -9.54
C ASN A 44 6.64 -7.26 -8.13
N GLY A 45 5.78 -8.28 -8.03
CA GLY A 45 5.26 -8.78 -6.77
C GLY A 45 6.27 -9.47 -5.86
N GLN A 46 5.78 -9.91 -4.72
CA GLN A 46 6.58 -10.59 -3.70
C GLN A 46 7.03 -11.99 -4.17
N GLY A 47 6.20 -12.69 -4.91
CA GLY A 47 6.49 -14.01 -5.49
C GLY A 47 7.52 -13.95 -6.63
N THR A 48 7.36 -14.82 -7.63
CA THR A 48 8.21 -14.81 -8.82
C THR A 48 7.90 -13.60 -9.70
N GLN A 49 8.83 -12.66 -9.77
CA GLN A 49 8.72 -11.52 -10.68
C GLN A 49 8.88 -11.98 -12.13
N SER A 50 8.32 -11.25 -13.09
CA SER A 50 8.44 -11.66 -14.50
C SER A 50 8.25 -10.52 -15.48
N LEU A 51 8.83 -10.66 -16.68
CA LEU A 51 8.39 -9.95 -17.87
C LEU A 51 7.42 -10.83 -18.66
N GLN A 52 6.27 -10.27 -19.03
CA GLN A 52 5.31 -10.94 -19.90
C GLN A 52 5.15 -10.19 -21.22
N VAL A 53 5.22 -10.93 -22.32
CA VAL A 53 4.97 -10.43 -23.67
C VAL A 53 3.54 -10.80 -24.06
N ILE A 54 2.74 -9.80 -24.42
CA ILE A 54 1.32 -9.95 -24.72
C ILE A 54 1.07 -9.47 -26.15
N LYS A 55 0.39 -10.28 -26.97
CA LYS A 55 -0.03 -9.89 -28.30
C LYS A 55 -1.23 -8.94 -28.22
N THR A 56 -1.12 -7.70 -28.63
CA THR A 56 -2.16 -6.66 -28.46
C THR A 56 -3.46 -7.01 -29.18
N ALA A 57 -3.38 -7.66 -30.37
CA ALA A 57 -4.56 -8.03 -31.15
C ALA A 57 -5.46 -9.07 -30.44
N THR A 58 -4.91 -9.89 -29.53
CA THR A 58 -5.64 -11.02 -28.91
C THR A 58 -5.65 -10.98 -27.38
N GLY A 59 -4.86 -10.13 -26.75
CA GLY A 59 -4.63 -10.14 -25.31
C GLY A 59 -3.89 -11.38 -24.80
N LYS A 60 -3.35 -12.23 -25.69
CA LYS A 60 -2.71 -13.50 -25.28
C LYS A 60 -1.27 -13.26 -24.83
N VAL A 61 -0.91 -13.76 -23.65
CA VAL A 61 0.48 -13.88 -23.20
C VAL A 61 1.19 -14.91 -24.09
N VAL A 62 2.23 -14.49 -24.80
CA VAL A 62 3.00 -15.33 -25.73
C VAL A 62 4.37 -15.72 -25.16
N GLN A 63 4.86 -14.99 -24.15
CA GLN A 63 6.09 -15.32 -23.43
C GLN A 63 6.00 -14.83 -21.99
N THR A 64 6.59 -15.60 -21.06
CA THR A 64 6.85 -15.20 -19.69
C THR A 64 8.30 -15.51 -19.35
N ILE A 65 9.06 -14.51 -18.86
CA ILE A 65 10.44 -14.65 -18.42
C ILE A 65 10.45 -14.46 -16.90
N PRO A 66 10.62 -15.53 -16.11
CA PRO A 66 10.56 -15.47 -14.66
C PRO A 66 11.89 -15.05 -14.02
N TYR A 67 11.79 -14.33 -12.90
CA TYR A 67 12.91 -13.89 -12.05
C TYR A 67 12.61 -14.25 -10.60
N LYS A 68 13.17 -15.37 -10.13
CA LYS A 68 13.05 -15.80 -8.73
C LYS A 68 13.97 -14.98 -7.85
N SER A 69 13.60 -14.75 -6.59
CA SER A 69 14.49 -14.10 -5.62
C SER A 69 15.84 -14.83 -5.56
N PRO A 70 17.00 -14.10 -5.49
CA PRO A 70 17.14 -12.66 -5.31
C PRO A 70 17.13 -11.83 -6.62
N GLU A 71 16.87 -12.46 -7.78
CA GLU A 71 16.75 -11.71 -9.03
C GLU A 71 15.51 -10.77 -8.98
N SER A 72 15.68 -9.54 -9.47
CA SER A 72 14.65 -8.52 -9.39
C SER A 72 14.33 -7.89 -10.74
N LEU A 73 13.13 -7.34 -10.79
CA LEU A 73 12.64 -6.35 -11.74
C LEU A 73 12.11 -5.14 -10.97
N TYR A 74 11.82 -4.06 -11.70
CA TYR A 74 11.05 -2.95 -11.20
C TYR A 74 10.24 -2.30 -12.34
N MET A 75 9.65 -1.13 -12.10
CA MET A 75 8.71 -0.50 -13.05
C MET A 75 9.33 0.00 -14.35
N GLY A 76 10.64 0.19 -14.44
CA GLY A 76 11.27 0.77 -15.63
C GLY A 76 11.23 -0.19 -16.82
N LEU A 77 10.57 0.24 -17.91
CA LEU A 77 10.55 -0.43 -19.20
C LEU A 77 10.70 0.61 -20.31
N ALA A 78 11.63 0.43 -21.23
CA ALA A 78 11.80 1.30 -22.39
C ALA A 78 12.26 0.53 -23.62
N PHE A 79 11.53 0.66 -24.73
CA PHE A 79 12.02 0.20 -26.04
C PHE A 79 13.00 1.19 -26.66
N SER A 80 13.96 0.67 -27.44
CA SER A 80 14.66 1.50 -28.41
C SER A 80 13.66 1.96 -29.51
N PRO A 81 13.85 3.15 -30.11
CA PRO A 81 12.96 3.66 -31.14
C PRO A 81 12.80 2.74 -32.35
N ASP A 82 13.81 1.95 -32.68
CA ASP A 82 13.77 0.94 -33.77
C ASP A 82 13.02 -0.35 -33.38
N GLY A 83 12.65 -0.50 -32.09
CA GLY A 83 11.93 -1.65 -31.57
C GLY A 83 12.76 -2.92 -31.41
N THR A 84 14.07 -2.88 -31.64
CA THR A 84 14.93 -4.07 -31.60
C THR A 84 15.43 -4.41 -30.20
N HIS A 85 15.42 -3.44 -29.28
CA HIS A 85 15.89 -3.61 -27.90
C HIS A 85 14.83 -3.15 -26.89
N LEU A 86 14.79 -3.88 -25.76
CA LEU A 86 14.07 -3.48 -24.57
C LEU A 86 15.05 -3.37 -23.40
N PHE A 87 14.88 -2.31 -22.62
CA PHE A 87 15.57 -2.09 -21.35
C PHE A 87 14.58 -2.25 -20.20
N ALA A 88 14.96 -2.99 -19.16
CA ALA A 88 14.14 -3.18 -17.97
C ALA A 88 14.96 -2.93 -16.70
N SER A 89 14.44 -2.13 -15.77
CA SER A 89 15.10 -1.91 -14.49
C SER A 89 15.04 -3.16 -13.61
N ALA A 90 16.17 -3.48 -12.98
CA ALA A 90 16.34 -4.53 -12.00
C ALA A 90 16.90 -3.91 -10.71
N ALA A 91 16.05 -3.14 -10.05
CA ALA A 91 16.39 -2.20 -8.99
C ALA A 91 17.23 -2.80 -7.86
N GLY A 92 16.75 -3.90 -7.26
CA GLY A 92 17.45 -4.60 -6.19
C GLY A 92 18.75 -5.26 -6.61
N ASN A 93 18.94 -5.53 -7.91
CA ASN A 93 20.17 -6.09 -8.46
C ASN A 93 21.13 -5.03 -8.99
N HIS A 94 20.88 -3.75 -8.82
CA HIS A 94 21.73 -2.62 -9.25
C HIS A 94 22.06 -2.65 -10.73
N LYS A 95 21.14 -3.04 -11.60
CA LYS A 95 21.41 -3.19 -13.03
C LYS A 95 20.19 -2.84 -13.89
N ILE A 96 20.45 -2.56 -15.15
CA ILE A 96 19.45 -2.51 -16.22
C ILE A 96 19.61 -3.77 -17.03
N ARG A 97 18.58 -4.59 -17.15
CA ARG A 97 18.56 -5.76 -18.03
C ARG A 97 18.33 -5.30 -19.46
N THR A 98 19.01 -5.91 -20.40
CA THR A 98 18.87 -5.61 -21.82
C THR A 98 18.41 -6.85 -22.58
N TYR A 99 17.48 -6.65 -23.50
CA TYR A 99 16.89 -7.72 -24.30
C TYR A 99 16.94 -7.35 -25.76
N HIS A 100 17.22 -8.34 -26.59
CA HIS A 100 16.88 -8.26 -28.01
C HIS A 100 15.41 -8.65 -28.16
N PHE A 101 14.65 -7.86 -28.94
CA PHE A 101 13.25 -8.12 -29.21
C PHE A 101 13.04 -8.37 -30.70
N ASP A 102 12.42 -9.49 -31.03
CA ASP A 102 12.02 -9.84 -32.39
C ASP A 102 10.71 -10.62 -32.38
N CYS A 103 9.76 -10.18 -33.20
CA CYS A 103 8.48 -10.86 -33.47
C CYS A 103 7.76 -11.39 -32.22
N GLY A 104 7.75 -10.62 -31.13
CA GLY A 104 7.07 -11.00 -29.89
C GLY A 104 7.89 -11.87 -28.96
N LYS A 105 9.19 -12.02 -29.22
CA LYS A 105 10.11 -12.75 -28.38
C LYS A 105 11.18 -11.83 -27.80
N LEU A 106 11.35 -11.85 -26.50
CA LEU A 106 12.44 -11.24 -25.75
C LEU A 106 13.53 -12.28 -25.48
N VAL A 107 14.77 -11.93 -25.79
CA VAL A 107 15.95 -12.72 -25.44
C VAL A 107 16.88 -11.83 -24.61
N GLU A 108 17.09 -12.15 -23.34
CA GLU A 108 18.01 -11.40 -22.48
C GLU A 108 19.43 -11.52 -23.03
N THR A 109 20.10 -10.39 -23.14
CA THR A 109 21.47 -10.31 -23.71
C THR A 109 22.48 -10.02 -22.59
N SER A 110 22.87 -8.78 -22.46
CA SER A 110 23.77 -8.32 -21.39
C SER A 110 23.01 -7.43 -20.41
N ALA A 111 23.59 -7.18 -19.24
CA ALA A 111 23.07 -6.20 -18.32
C ALA A 111 24.04 -5.02 -18.19
N ILE A 112 23.50 -3.81 -18.07
CA ILE A 112 24.27 -2.62 -17.73
C ILE A 112 24.34 -2.53 -16.21
N GLN A 113 25.52 -2.71 -15.64
CA GLN A 113 25.71 -2.63 -14.20
C GLN A 113 25.73 -1.17 -13.76
N MET A 114 24.82 -0.81 -12.84
CA MET A 114 24.77 0.54 -12.28
C MET A 114 25.89 0.72 -11.25
N PRO A 115 26.53 1.89 -11.19
CA PRO A 115 27.58 2.16 -10.23
C PRO A 115 27.01 2.25 -8.82
N VAL A 116 27.83 1.88 -7.84
CA VAL A 116 27.54 2.20 -6.44
C VAL A 116 28.08 3.60 -6.18
N VAL A 117 27.20 4.58 -6.00
CA VAL A 117 27.59 5.96 -5.76
C VAL A 117 27.60 6.22 -4.25
N SER A 118 28.73 6.69 -3.73
CA SER A 118 28.81 7.17 -2.35
C SER A 118 29.37 8.57 -2.31
N PRO A 119 28.59 9.61 -2.01
CA PRO A 119 29.15 10.92 -1.66
C PRO A 119 29.61 11.01 -0.19
N LYS A 120 29.10 10.20 0.72
CA LYS A 120 29.44 10.21 2.16
C LYS A 120 29.05 8.94 2.94
N LEU A 121 28.47 7.95 2.31
CA LEU A 121 27.97 6.75 2.96
C LEU A 121 28.43 5.50 2.23
N THR A 122 28.82 4.50 2.97
CA THR A 122 29.17 3.17 2.49
C THR A 122 28.04 2.55 1.68
N LYS A 123 28.20 2.46 0.36
CA LYS A 123 27.37 1.70 -0.60
C LYS A 123 25.89 2.08 -0.63
N VAL A 124 25.53 3.11 -1.40
CA VAL A 124 24.13 3.42 -1.72
C VAL A 124 23.75 2.64 -3.00
N ASN A 125 22.69 1.83 -2.89
CA ASN A 125 22.01 1.26 -4.03
C ASN A 125 21.31 2.40 -4.80
N LEU A 126 21.59 2.55 -6.09
CA LEU A 126 20.90 3.53 -6.92
C LEU A 126 19.39 3.20 -7.04
N TYR A 127 19.05 1.93 -7.07
CA TYR A 127 17.70 1.42 -7.21
C TYR A 127 17.00 1.99 -8.46
N PRO A 128 17.47 1.62 -9.69
CA PRO A 128 16.94 2.14 -10.95
C PRO A 128 15.44 1.87 -11.07
N ALA A 129 14.66 2.93 -11.28
CA ALA A 129 13.20 2.91 -11.43
C ALA A 129 12.81 3.17 -12.89
N GLY A 130 12.14 4.28 -13.19
CA GLY A 130 11.70 4.65 -14.53
C GLY A 130 12.84 4.85 -15.53
N LEU A 131 12.62 4.47 -16.79
CA LEU A 131 13.59 4.50 -17.88
C LEU A 131 13.03 5.25 -19.10
N ALA A 132 13.90 5.91 -19.87
CA ALA A 132 13.56 6.44 -21.18
C ALA A 132 14.78 6.39 -22.13
N VAL A 133 14.58 5.95 -23.37
CA VAL A 133 15.59 5.93 -24.44
C VAL A 133 15.43 7.16 -25.32
N THR A 134 16.52 7.85 -25.65
CA THR A 134 16.50 9.00 -26.57
C THR A 134 16.11 8.59 -27.98
N ASN A 135 15.49 9.52 -28.74
CA ASN A 135 15.01 9.26 -30.11
C ASN A 135 16.09 8.82 -31.08
N ASP A 136 17.35 9.17 -30.82
CA ASP A 136 18.49 8.76 -31.62
C ASP A 136 19.10 7.40 -31.17
N SER A 137 18.47 6.73 -30.21
CA SER A 137 18.91 5.46 -29.61
C SER A 137 20.30 5.49 -28.97
N LYS A 138 20.85 6.68 -28.65
CA LYS A 138 22.20 6.77 -28.12
C LYS A 138 22.28 6.77 -26.62
N ARG A 139 21.24 7.20 -25.91
CA ARG A 139 21.25 7.34 -24.46
C ARG A 139 20.03 6.69 -23.82
N LEU A 140 20.27 6.14 -22.65
CA LEU A 140 19.23 5.69 -21.73
C LEU A 140 19.28 6.59 -20.49
N VAL A 141 18.14 7.19 -20.14
CA VAL A 141 17.98 8.00 -18.92
C VAL A 141 17.28 7.18 -17.86
N VAL A 142 17.79 7.18 -16.64
CA VAL A 142 17.37 6.31 -15.54
C VAL A 142 17.09 7.15 -14.30
N ALA A 143 15.92 7.02 -13.70
CA ALA A 143 15.64 7.54 -12.37
C ALA A 143 16.24 6.61 -11.31
N ASP A 144 17.13 7.13 -10.47
CA ASP A 144 17.84 6.38 -9.43
C ASP A 144 17.20 6.67 -8.08
N GLN A 145 16.17 5.91 -7.73
CA GLN A 145 15.18 6.25 -6.70
C GLN A 145 15.76 6.37 -5.29
N LEU A 146 16.68 5.47 -4.89
CA LEU A 146 17.26 5.49 -3.53
C LEU A 146 18.50 6.36 -3.41
N ALA A 147 18.97 6.94 -4.51
CA ALA A 147 20.15 7.81 -4.54
C ALA A 147 19.79 9.29 -4.75
N ASP A 148 18.50 9.65 -4.84
CA ASP A 148 18.06 11.01 -5.15
C ASP A 148 18.76 11.57 -6.40
N ALA A 149 18.85 10.75 -7.47
CA ALA A 149 19.65 11.05 -8.62
C ALA A 149 19.01 10.61 -9.94
N VAL A 150 19.57 11.08 -11.04
CA VAL A 150 19.31 10.61 -12.39
C VAL A 150 20.61 10.23 -13.05
N SER A 151 20.64 9.07 -13.73
CA SER A 151 21.74 8.63 -14.55
C SER A 151 21.45 8.75 -16.03
N VAL A 152 22.45 9.14 -16.81
CA VAL A 152 22.42 9.08 -18.27
C VAL A 152 23.51 8.10 -18.72
N ILE A 153 23.09 7.09 -19.47
CA ILE A 153 23.92 6.00 -19.96
C ILE A 153 24.15 6.18 -21.47
N ASP A 154 25.37 6.25 -21.90
CA ASP A 154 25.71 6.15 -23.32
C ASP A 154 25.64 4.67 -23.75
N LEU A 155 24.70 4.35 -24.64
CA LEU A 155 24.39 2.97 -25.02
C LEU A 155 25.47 2.30 -25.89
N ALA A 156 26.36 3.08 -26.52
CA ALA A 156 27.46 2.53 -27.30
C ALA A 156 28.65 2.12 -26.44
N THR A 157 28.88 2.85 -25.33
CA THR A 157 30.08 2.67 -24.48
C THR A 157 29.76 2.15 -23.10
N ASN A 158 28.49 2.11 -22.69
CA ASN A 158 27.99 1.89 -21.34
C ASN A 158 28.57 2.86 -20.29
N LYS A 159 29.05 4.04 -20.72
CA LYS A 159 29.50 5.07 -19.79
C LYS A 159 28.28 5.69 -19.09
N ILE A 160 28.34 5.73 -17.77
CA ILE A 160 27.26 6.25 -16.90
C ILE A 160 27.71 7.57 -16.29
N GLN A 161 26.83 8.56 -16.33
CA GLN A 161 27.00 9.86 -15.70
C GLN A 161 25.78 10.12 -14.81
N THR A 162 25.99 10.40 -13.55
CA THR A 162 24.92 10.56 -12.54
C THR A 162 24.93 11.97 -11.98
N THR A 163 23.75 12.55 -11.79
CA THR A 163 23.57 13.87 -11.16
C THR A 163 22.47 13.81 -10.11
N HIS A 164 22.67 14.52 -8.97
CA HIS A 164 21.64 14.60 -7.93
C HIS A 164 20.48 15.50 -8.35
N ILE A 165 19.26 15.10 -7.99
CA ILE A 165 18.01 15.83 -8.24
C ILE A 165 17.11 15.81 -6.99
N GLY A 166 15.80 15.85 -7.14
CA GLY A 166 14.84 15.77 -6.04
C GLY A 166 14.80 14.41 -5.33
N HIS A 167 14.07 14.34 -4.23
CA HIS A 167 14.00 13.17 -3.36
C HIS A 167 13.18 12.03 -3.99
N ARG A 168 13.74 10.82 -4.01
CA ARG A 168 13.13 9.60 -4.53
C ARG A 168 12.61 9.75 -5.97
N PRO A 169 13.45 10.03 -6.97
CA PRO A 169 13.02 10.11 -8.35
C PRO A 169 12.48 8.75 -8.84
N VAL A 170 11.34 8.76 -9.56
CA VAL A 170 10.65 7.52 -9.92
C VAL A 170 10.40 7.37 -11.42
N TRP A 171 10.16 8.45 -12.13
CA TRP A 171 9.74 8.40 -13.53
C TRP A 171 10.50 9.39 -14.40
N VAL A 172 10.74 9.01 -15.66
CA VAL A 172 11.45 9.83 -16.66
C VAL A 172 10.55 10.05 -17.87
N THR A 173 10.33 11.32 -18.22
CA THR A 173 9.70 11.73 -19.50
C THR A 173 10.68 12.61 -20.27
N LEU A 174 10.98 12.25 -21.52
CA LEU A 174 11.87 13.04 -22.37
C LEU A 174 11.13 14.19 -23.07
N SER A 175 11.84 15.30 -23.30
CA SER A 175 11.38 16.33 -24.24
C SER A 175 11.29 15.76 -25.66
N LYS A 176 10.47 16.38 -26.50
CA LYS A 176 10.21 15.91 -27.87
C LYS A 176 11.49 15.76 -28.72
N ASP A 177 12.49 16.59 -28.50
CA ASP A 177 13.79 16.56 -29.14
C ASP A 177 14.83 15.70 -28.41
N SER A 178 14.45 15.07 -27.31
CA SER A 178 15.32 14.27 -26.43
C SER A 178 16.57 15.03 -25.93
N THR A 179 16.49 16.35 -25.78
CA THR A 179 17.60 17.15 -25.20
C THR A 179 17.45 17.30 -23.69
N LYS A 180 16.24 17.13 -23.16
CA LYS A 180 15.91 17.25 -21.74
C LYS A 180 15.15 16.03 -21.23
N ALA A 181 15.31 15.75 -19.96
CA ALA A 181 14.51 14.79 -19.21
C ALA A 181 13.75 15.53 -18.08
N PHE A 182 12.48 15.18 -17.91
CA PHE A 182 11.65 15.57 -16.77
C PHE A 182 11.55 14.36 -15.85
N VAL A 183 12.01 14.51 -14.61
CA VAL A 183 12.11 13.41 -13.66
C VAL A 183 11.27 13.71 -12.42
N SER A 184 10.23 12.92 -12.17
CA SER A 184 9.33 13.08 -11.02
C SER A 184 10.00 12.61 -9.74
N SER A 185 9.95 13.43 -8.68
CA SER A 185 10.53 13.14 -7.35
C SER A 185 9.45 12.62 -6.40
N GLN A 186 9.20 11.31 -6.38
CA GLN A 186 8.10 10.67 -5.63
C GLN A 186 8.13 10.96 -4.12
N GLY A 187 9.30 11.09 -3.50
CA GLY A 187 9.43 11.47 -2.08
C GLY A 187 9.25 12.96 -1.80
N GLY A 188 8.97 13.76 -2.81
CA GLY A 188 8.85 15.22 -2.75
C GLY A 188 7.57 15.77 -3.33
N ALA A 189 7.68 16.99 -3.86
CA ALA A 189 6.61 17.69 -4.57
C ALA A 189 7.21 18.47 -5.76
N ASP A 190 8.06 17.81 -6.53
CA ASP A 190 8.76 18.46 -7.64
C ASP A 190 9.05 17.51 -8.80
N VAL A 191 9.26 18.10 -9.95
CA VAL A 191 9.84 17.48 -11.15
C VAL A 191 11.15 18.20 -11.45
N ALA A 192 12.23 17.44 -11.59
CA ALA A 192 13.52 17.97 -12.02
C ALA A 192 13.56 18.02 -13.56
N GLU A 193 13.91 19.17 -14.12
CA GLU A 193 14.31 19.28 -15.52
C GLU A 193 15.82 19.11 -15.63
N VAL A 194 16.27 18.19 -16.49
CA VAL A 194 17.68 17.82 -16.63
C VAL A 194 18.10 17.95 -18.09
N ASP A 195 19.13 18.75 -18.36
CA ASP A 195 19.81 18.80 -19.66
C ASP A 195 20.67 17.54 -19.80
N ILE A 196 20.29 16.66 -20.70
CA ILE A 196 20.98 15.40 -20.96
C ILE A 196 21.95 15.46 -22.15
N THR A 197 22.15 16.61 -22.75
CA THR A 197 23.06 16.81 -23.87
C THR A 197 24.52 16.98 -23.42
N LYS A 198 24.72 17.41 -22.18
CA LYS A 198 26.03 17.67 -21.60
C LYS A 198 26.80 16.38 -21.33
N SER A 199 28.13 16.48 -21.26
CA SER A 199 28.98 15.36 -20.87
C SER A 199 28.68 14.86 -19.45
N GLN A 200 28.26 15.76 -18.54
CA GLN A 200 27.65 15.47 -17.25
C GLN A 200 26.23 16.02 -17.28
N PRO A 201 25.21 15.21 -16.98
CA PRO A 201 23.82 15.68 -16.91
C PRO A 201 23.71 16.86 -15.92
N LEU A 202 22.92 17.86 -16.27
CA LEU A 202 22.78 19.07 -15.47
C LEU A 202 21.30 19.32 -15.13
N ALA A 203 20.97 19.27 -13.85
CA ALA A 203 19.66 19.72 -13.38
C ALA A 203 19.55 21.24 -13.59
N THR A 204 18.61 21.65 -14.44
CA THR A 204 18.44 23.06 -14.86
C THR A 204 17.34 23.75 -14.09
N HIS A 205 16.25 23.04 -13.80
CA HIS A 205 15.10 23.59 -13.07
C HIS A 205 14.53 22.55 -12.10
N LYS A 206 14.03 23.06 -10.98
CA LYS A 206 13.16 22.36 -10.06
C LYS A 206 11.75 22.94 -10.22
N ILE A 207 10.81 22.13 -10.72
CA ILE A 207 9.44 22.53 -11.01
C ILE A 207 8.54 22.00 -9.89
N ASN A 208 7.93 22.89 -9.11
CA ASN A 208 7.03 22.48 -8.04
C ASN A 208 5.71 21.95 -8.63
N VAL A 209 5.22 20.83 -8.08
CA VAL A 209 3.97 20.12 -8.41
C VAL A 209 3.26 19.69 -7.13
N GLY A 210 2.22 18.86 -7.21
CA GLY A 210 1.59 18.27 -6.02
C GLY A 210 2.46 17.21 -5.34
N PHE A 211 2.07 16.76 -4.16
CA PHE A 211 2.83 15.80 -3.36
C PHE A 211 2.88 14.41 -4.00
N HIS A 212 4.01 13.74 -3.78
CA HIS A 212 4.33 12.40 -4.27
C HIS A 212 4.06 12.25 -5.78
N PRO A 213 4.70 13.11 -6.64
CA PRO A 213 4.53 12.99 -8.07
C PRO A 213 5.02 11.62 -8.56
N ASN A 214 4.20 10.98 -9.37
CA ASN A 214 4.44 9.66 -9.93
C ASN A 214 4.74 9.77 -11.44
N LYS A 215 4.03 9.03 -12.30
CA LYS A 215 4.29 9.08 -13.74
C LYS A 215 3.86 10.42 -14.36
N SER A 216 4.47 10.73 -15.48
CA SER A 216 4.17 11.94 -16.25
C SER A 216 4.11 11.65 -17.74
N VAL A 217 3.40 12.51 -18.50
CA VAL A 217 3.28 12.42 -19.95
C VAL A 217 3.35 13.80 -20.58
N LEU A 218 4.12 13.91 -21.67
CA LEU A 218 4.26 15.13 -22.46
C LEU A 218 3.17 15.21 -23.55
N THR A 219 2.60 16.40 -23.76
CA THR A 219 1.66 16.63 -24.87
C THR A 219 2.34 16.40 -26.23
N PRO A 220 1.59 16.01 -27.30
CA PRO A 220 2.16 15.77 -28.62
C PRO A 220 2.90 16.96 -29.21
N ASP A 221 2.51 18.18 -28.85
CA ASP A 221 3.19 19.42 -29.28
C ASP A 221 4.44 19.75 -28.42
N GLY A 222 4.65 19.01 -27.33
CA GLY A 222 5.79 19.18 -26.42
C GLY A 222 5.70 20.40 -25.49
N LYS A 223 4.55 21.08 -25.42
CA LYS A 223 4.40 22.33 -24.66
C LYS A 223 4.00 22.12 -23.21
N SER A 224 3.26 21.06 -22.90
CA SER A 224 2.78 20.79 -21.54
C SER A 224 3.18 19.40 -21.08
N LEU A 225 3.58 19.30 -19.84
CA LEU A 225 3.79 18.04 -19.13
C LEU A 225 2.67 17.85 -18.09
N TYR A 226 1.96 16.74 -18.17
CA TYR A 226 1.01 16.30 -17.14
C TYR A 226 1.73 15.40 -16.14
N VAL A 227 1.54 15.63 -14.86
CA VAL A 227 2.19 14.87 -13.77
C VAL A 227 1.13 14.38 -12.79
N ALA A 228 1.08 13.07 -12.53
CA ALA A 228 0.22 12.49 -11.52
C ALA A 228 0.79 12.75 -10.12
N ASN A 229 -0.02 13.30 -9.21
CA ASN A 229 0.38 13.60 -7.84
C ASN A 229 -0.29 12.59 -6.90
N GLY A 230 0.43 11.53 -6.53
CA GLY A 230 -0.11 10.34 -5.89
C GLY A 230 -0.82 10.58 -4.55
N ASP A 231 -0.41 11.58 -3.77
CA ASP A 231 -1.03 11.90 -2.48
C ASP A 231 -1.92 13.15 -2.52
N ALA A 232 -2.05 13.80 -3.68
CA ALA A 232 -2.78 15.06 -3.79
C ALA A 232 -4.11 14.92 -4.56
N ASP A 233 -4.44 13.72 -5.04
CA ASP A 233 -5.62 13.44 -5.88
C ASP A 233 -5.75 14.40 -7.07
N THR A 234 -4.61 14.80 -7.65
CA THR A 234 -4.56 15.81 -8.70
C THR A 234 -3.56 15.45 -9.80
N ILE A 235 -3.73 16.14 -10.93
CA ILE A 235 -2.72 16.21 -12.00
C ILE A 235 -2.19 17.64 -12.06
N SER A 236 -0.87 17.81 -12.00
CA SER A 236 -0.20 19.07 -12.29
C SER A 236 -0.05 19.25 -13.80
N VAL A 237 -0.37 20.43 -14.29
CA VAL A 237 -0.10 20.85 -15.69
C VAL A 237 1.08 21.80 -15.67
N VAL A 238 2.21 21.36 -16.18
CA VAL A 238 3.45 22.14 -16.26
C VAL A 238 3.62 22.67 -17.67
N ASP A 239 3.82 23.98 -17.80
CA ASP A 239 4.26 24.60 -19.04
C ASP A 239 5.77 24.43 -19.18
N VAL A 240 6.18 23.76 -20.25
CA VAL A 240 7.59 23.38 -20.49
C VAL A 240 8.48 24.58 -20.74
N ALA A 241 7.96 25.62 -21.41
CA ALA A 241 8.75 26.80 -21.76
C ALA A 241 9.02 27.71 -20.56
N SER A 242 8.06 27.87 -19.66
CA SER A 242 8.19 28.70 -18.46
C SER A 242 8.70 27.95 -17.25
N HIS A 243 8.83 26.61 -17.32
CA HIS A 243 9.25 25.74 -16.21
C HIS A 243 8.37 25.87 -14.94
N ARG A 244 7.04 26.03 -15.14
CA ARG A 244 6.10 26.27 -14.03
C ARG A 244 4.83 25.47 -14.18
N GLN A 245 4.29 25.06 -13.03
CA GLN A 245 2.91 24.57 -12.99
C GLN A 245 1.96 25.73 -13.30
N THR A 246 1.08 25.51 -14.28
CA THR A 246 0.09 26.50 -14.74
C THR A 246 -1.33 26.16 -14.35
N ALA A 247 -1.59 24.89 -13.97
CA ALA A 247 -2.88 24.43 -13.47
C ALA A 247 -2.74 23.16 -12.65
N THR A 248 -3.77 22.94 -11.84
CA THR A 248 -4.03 21.68 -11.12
C THR A 248 -5.38 21.15 -11.57
N ILE A 249 -5.47 19.86 -11.88
CA ILE A 249 -6.71 19.18 -12.27
C ILE A 249 -7.05 18.16 -11.20
N PRO A 250 -8.14 18.32 -10.43
CA PRO A 250 -8.63 17.26 -9.56
C PRO A 250 -9.01 16.02 -10.37
N VAL A 251 -8.62 14.83 -9.91
CA VAL A 251 -8.93 13.58 -10.61
C VAL A 251 -10.32 13.04 -10.30
N ASN A 252 -10.92 13.50 -9.22
CA ASN A 252 -12.28 13.16 -8.84
C ASN A 252 -13.30 13.96 -9.64
N ARG A 253 -14.44 13.34 -9.97
CA ARG A 253 -15.55 14.06 -10.61
C ARG A 253 -16.13 15.14 -9.69
N ASN A 254 -16.67 16.20 -10.30
CA ASN A 254 -17.37 17.26 -9.54
C ASN A 254 -18.45 16.67 -8.63
N GLY A 255 -18.36 16.96 -7.34
CA GLY A 255 -19.30 16.48 -6.31
C GLY A 255 -18.91 15.18 -5.62
N SER A 256 -17.89 14.46 -6.09
CA SER A 256 -17.31 13.35 -5.33
C SER A 256 -16.65 13.88 -4.06
N LYS A 257 -16.90 13.18 -2.94
CA LYS A 257 -16.26 13.43 -1.65
C LYS A 257 -15.20 12.36 -1.32
N LEU A 258 -14.94 11.45 -2.25
CA LEU A 258 -13.92 10.43 -2.08
C LEU A 258 -12.54 11.09 -2.09
N VAL A 259 -11.67 10.59 -1.23
CA VAL A 259 -10.25 10.97 -1.13
C VAL A 259 -9.40 9.70 -1.25
N GLY A 260 -8.10 9.86 -1.51
CA GLY A 260 -7.21 8.72 -1.66
C GLY A 260 -7.32 8.06 -3.04
N ALA A 261 -7.56 8.85 -4.10
CA ALA A 261 -7.56 8.35 -5.47
C ALA A 261 -6.19 7.78 -5.88
N ASN A 262 -5.11 8.30 -5.31
CA ASN A 262 -3.73 7.88 -5.57
C ASN A 262 -3.44 7.77 -7.08
N PRO A 263 -3.47 8.87 -7.85
CA PRO A 263 -3.19 8.83 -9.28
C PRO A 263 -1.75 8.39 -9.55
N THR A 264 -1.56 7.39 -10.44
CA THR A 264 -0.25 6.79 -10.73
C THR A 264 0.13 6.86 -12.21
N GLY A 265 -0.65 6.28 -13.10
CA GLY A 265 -0.37 6.18 -14.52
C GLY A 265 -1.12 7.20 -15.36
N LEU A 266 -0.50 7.65 -16.46
CA LEU A 266 -1.06 8.63 -17.38
C LEU A 266 -0.90 8.20 -18.84
N ALA A 267 -1.93 8.46 -19.66
CA ALA A 267 -1.83 8.41 -21.12
C ALA A 267 -2.66 9.50 -21.79
N LEU A 268 -2.19 9.99 -22.93
CA LEU A 268 -3.00 10.84 -23.80
C LEU A 268 -3.59 10.00 -24.93
N SER A 269 -4.84 10.32 -25.34
CA SER A 269 -5.38 9.82 -26.60
C SER A 269 -4.49 10.25 -27.76
N GLN A 270 -4.52 9.51 -28.87
CA GLN A 270 -3.68 9.80 -30.03
C GLN A 270 -3.89 11.22 -30.59
N ASP A 271 -5.10 11.75 -30.50
CA ASP A 271 -5.43 13.13 -30.90
C ASP A 271 -5.13 14.18 -29.81
N GLY A 272 -4.64 13.77 -28.64
CA GLY A 272 -4.30 14.64 -27.51
C GLY A 272 -5.50 15.29 -26.81
N LYS A 273 -6.75 14.89 -27.15
CA LYS A 273 -7.94 15.54 -26.58
C LYS A 273 -8.39 14.96 -25.24
N ARG A 274 -8.00 13.74 -24.93
CA ARG A 274 -8.30 13.07 -23.66
C ARG A 274 -7.03 12.70 -22.92
N LEU A 275 -7.04 12.94 -21.63
CA LEU A 275 -6.04 12.42 -20.71
C LEU A 275 -6.70 11.32 -19.88
N TYR A 276 -6.09 10.15 -19.87
CA TYR A 276 -6.47 9.00 -19.06
C TYR A 276 -5.57 8.93 -17.85
N VAL A 277 -6.16 8.74 -16.66
CA VAL A 277 -5.44 8.73 -15.37
C VAL A 277 -5.86 7.50 -14.58
N THR A 278 -4.91 6.64 -14.19
CA THR A 278 -5.19 5.55 -13.26
C THR A 278 -5.30 6.09 -11.84
N ASN A 279 -6.49 6.00 -11.25
CA ASN A 279 -6.77 6.29 -9.86
C ASN A 279 -6.65 4.98 -9.07
N SER A 280 -5.44 4.66 -8.56
CA SER A 280 -5.13 3.36 -7.97
C SER A 280 -5.99 3.04 -6.75
N GLY A 281 -6.27 4.02 -5.89
CA GLY A 281 -7.08 3.84 -4.69
C GLY A 281 -8.59 3.74 -4.97
N HIS A 282 -9.05 4.24 -6.13
CA HIS A 282 -10.47 4.20 -6.51
C HIS A 282 -10.81 3.10 -7.53
N ASN A 283 -9.81 2.34 -7.99
CA ASN A 283 -9.98 1.23 -8.95
C ASN A 283 -10.66 1.65 -10.25
N GLU A 284 -10.19 2.76 -10.81
CA GLU A 284 -10.76 3.36 -12.02
C GLU A 284 -9.69 4.04 -12.88
N VAL A 285 -10.03 4.29 -14.14
CA VAL A 285 -9.32 5.26 -14.99
C VAL A 285 -10.22 6.47 -15.17
N ALA A 286 -9.81 7.61 -14.61
CA ALA A 286 -10.48 8.89 -14.87
C ALA A 286 -10.18 9.35 -16.30
N VAL A 287 -11.22 9.76 -17.02
CA VAL A 287 -11.14 10.33 -18.36
C VAL A 287 -11.31 11.83 -18.28
N ILE A 288 -10.25 12.57 -18.62
CA ILE A 288 -10.20 14.03 -18.52
C ILE A 288 -10.23 14.62 -19.93
N ASN A 289 -11.08 15.60 -20.16
CA ASN A 289 -11.00 16.42 -21.38
C ASN A 289 -9.82 17.40 -21.25
N ALA A 290 -8.82 17.25 -22.11
CA ALA A 290 -7.56 18.00 -22.02
C ALA A 290 -7.74 19.51 -22.20
N ALA A 291 -8.70 19.93 -23.01
CA ALA A 291 -8.97 21.36 -23.27
C ALA A 291 -9.69 22.04 -22.12
N THR A 292 -10.71 21.38 -21.54
CA THR A 292 -11.49 21.93 -20.41
C THR A 292 -10.88 21.62 -19.06
N ARG A 293 -9.93 20.67 -18.99
CA ARG A 293 -9.29 20.19 -17.76
C ARG A 293 -10.29 19.66 -16.72
N LYS A 294 -11.33 18.97 -17.19
CA LYS A 294 -12.37 18.40 -16.33
C LYS A 294 -12.50 16.90 -16.56
N VAL A 295 -12.74 16.16 -15.50
CA VAL A 295 -13.13 14.75 -15.57
C VAL A 295 -14.50 14.67 -16.27
N ILE A 296 -14.59 13.86 -17.32
CA ILE A 296 -15.80 13.66 -18.13
C ILE A 296 -16.42 12.28 -17.95
N GLY A 297 -15.78 11.40 -17.20
CA GLY A 297 -16.27 10.07 -16.84
C GLY A 297 -15.13 9.17 -16.37
N ASP A 298 -15.49 7.94 -15.98
CA ASP A 298 -14.57 6.97 -15.39
C ASP A 298 -14.76 5.60 -16.02
N ILE A 299 -13.70 4.80 -16.06
CA ILE A 299 -13.67 3.42 -16.58
C ILE A 299 -13.33 2.49 -15.42
N PRO A 300 -14.16 1.48 -15.09
CA PRO A 300 -13.88 0.55 -14.00
C PRO A 300 -12.72 -0.38 -14.36
N THR A 301 -11.84 -0.62 -13.38
CA THR A 301 -10.64 -1.44 -13.52
C THR A 301 -10.63 -2.61 -12.53
N GLY A 302 -9.60 -3.44 -12.57
CA GLY A 302 -9.22 -4.30 -11.46
C GLY A 302 -8.68 -3.50 -10.28
N TRP A 303 -8.34 -4.19 -9.20
CA TRP A 303 -7.82 -3.56 -7.97
C TRP A 303 -6.44 -2.95 -8.21
N TYR A 304 -6.28 -1.69 -7.83
CA TYR A 304 -5.05 -0.91 -7.88
C TYR A 304 -4.47 -0.78 -9.31
N PRO A 305 -5.11 -0.02 -10.23
CA PRO A 305 -4.58 0.21 -11.57
C PRO A 305 -3.30 1.05 -11.50
N THR A 306 -2.23 0.59 -12.18
CA THR A 306 -0.89 1.17 -12.11
C THR A 306 -0.44 1.88 -13.37
N GLN A 307 -0.98 1.48 -14.53
CA GLN A 307 -0.65 2.10 -15.80
C GLN A 307 -1.82 2.02 -16.78
N VAL A 308 -1.88 2.99 -17.67
CA VAL A 308 -2.76 3.00 -18.84
C VAL A 308 -1.95 3.42 -20.08
N LEU A 309 -2.17 2.75 -21.21
CA LEU A 309 -1.66 3.17 -22.53
C LEU A 309 -2.82 3.29 -23.50
N ALA A 310 -2.78 4.32 -24.35
CA ALA A 310 -3.75 4.52 -25.42
C ALA A 310 -3.08 4.25 -26.78
N HIS A 311 -3.58 3.27 -27.54
CA HIS A 311 -3.05 2.91 -28.84
C HIS A 311 -4.15 2.30 -29.73
N ASP A 312 -4.15 2.64 -31.01
CA ASP A 312 -5.07 2.08 -32.03
C ASP A 312 -6.55 2.08 -31.59
N GLY A 313 -7.01 3.18 -30.95
CA GLY A 313 -8.39 3.31 -30.46
C GLY A 313 -8.72 2.37 -29.27
N LYS A 314 -7.72 1.86 -28.59
CA LYS A 314 -7.86 1.01 -27.40
C LYS A 314 -7.05 1.57 -26.23
N LEU A 315 -7.48 1.20 -25.04
CA LEU A 315 -6.76 1.38 -23.79
C LEU A 315 -6.28 0.03 -23.28
N SER A 316 -5.00 -0.07 -22.96
CA SER A 316 -4.44 -1.14 -22.13
C SER A 316 -4.32 -0.61 -20.71
N ILE A 317 -4.83 -1.33 -19.71
CA ILE A 317 -4.84 -0.90 -18.31
C ILE A 317 -4.33 -2.06 -17.47
N THR A 318 -3.19 -1.89 -16.81
CA THR A 318 -2.68 -2.85 -15.84
C THR A 318 -3.19 -2.55 -14.45
N SER A 319 -3.66 -3.57 -13.73
CA SER A 319 -4.08 -3.48 -12.32
C SER A 319 -3.23 -4.43 -11.48
N ALA A 320 -2.59 -3.93 -10.44
CA ALA A 320 -1.59 -4.63 -9.66
C ALA A 320 -2.14 -5.82 -8.87
N LYS A 321 -3.33 -5.68 -8.32
CA LYS A 321 -3.94 -6.64 -7.39
C LYS A 321 -5.14 -7.40 -8.00
N GLY A 322 -5.35 -7.25 -9.30
CA GLY A 322 -6.32 -7.98 -10.11
C GLY A 322 -7.75 -7.92 -9.59
N LEU A 323 -8.26 -9.03 -9.06
CA LEU A 323 -9.61 -9.14 -8.47
C LEU A 323 -9.57 -9.49 -6.97
N GLY A 324 -8.42 -9.35 -6.32
CA GLY A 324 -8.21 -9.73 -4.93
C GLY A 324 -7.56 -11.10 -4.77
N ALA A 325 -7.34 -11.52 -3.53
CA ALA A 325 -6.68 -12.77 -3.19
C ALA A 325 -7.64 -13.96 -3.13
N GLY A 326 -8.80 -13.80 -2.50
CA GLY A 326 -9.70 -14.89 -2.17
C GLY A 326 -9.17 -15.81 -1.06
N PRO A 327 -9.81 -16.97 -0.83
CA PRO A 327 -9.39 -17.92 0.20
C PRO A 327 -8.04 -18.58 -0.14
N ASN A 328 -7.26 -18.90 0.88
CA ASN A 328 -5.96 -19.55 0.75
C ASN A 328 -5.97 -21.03 1.22
N ASN A 329 -7.07 -21.72 1.08
CA ASN A 329 -7.26 -23.11 1.52
C ASN A 329 -7.99 -24.01 0.52
N GLY A 330 -8.13 -23.65 -0.75
CA GLY A 330 -8.92 -24.40 -1.73
C GLY A 330 -8.25 -24.54 -3.11
N PRO A 331 -8.90 -25.18 -4.08
CA PRO A 331 -8.39 -25.32 -5.44
C PRO A 331 -8.07 -23.95 -6.07
N GLY A 332 -6.83 -23.76 -6.53
CA GLY A 332 -6.35 -22.47 -7.03
C GLY A 332 -5.96 -21.48 -5.95
N HIS A 333 -6.21 -21.80 -4.70
CA HIS A 333 -5.79 -21.06 -3.51
C HIS A 333 -5.01 -22.04 -2.63
N PRO A 334 -3.70 -21.90 -2.52
CA PRO A 334 -2.86 -22.87 -1.83
C PRO A 334 -3.25 -23.01 -0.36
N ASN A 335 -3.24 -24.23 0.14
CA ASN A 335 -3.47 -24.50 1.55
C ASN A 335 -2.15 -24.35 2.33
N PRO A 336 -2.01 -23.35 3.19
CA PRO A 336 -0.78 -23.12 3.95
C PRO A 336 -0.48 -24.24 4.97
N THR A 337 -1.43 -25.11 5.25
CA THR A 337 -1.22 -26.28 6.11
C THR A 337 -0.74 -27.52 5.35
N ASP A 338 -0.74 -27.49 4.01
CA ASP A 338 -0.21 -28.58 3.21
C ASP A 338 1.30 -28.38 2.95
N PRO A 339 2.17 -29.27 3.48
CA PRO A 339 3.61 -29.12 3.32
C PRO A 339 4.11 -29.28 1.87
N ARG A 340 3.28 -29.74 0.95
CA ARG A 340 3.59 -29.86 -0.47
C ARG A 340 3.39 -28.55 -1.22
N ASP A 341 2.61 -27.63 -0.67
CA ASP A 341 2.43 -26.30 -1.24
C ASP A 341 3.66 -25.45 -0.96
N THR A 342 4.04 -24.64 -1.93
CA THR A 342 5.17 -23.75 -1.77
C THR A 342 4.74 -22.47 -1.08
N ALA A 343 5.61 -21.88 -0.27
CA ALA A 343 5.37 -20.59 0.39
C ALA A 343 5.00 -19.48 -0.62
N GLU A 344 5.52 -19.58 -1.83
CA GLU A 344 5.23 -18.64 -2.94
C GLU A 344 3.75 -18.60 -3.34
N ASN A 345 3.02 -19.68 -3.12
CA ASN A 345 1.61 -19.78 -3.50
C ASN A 345 0.63 -19.66 -2.34
N GLN A 346 1.10 -19.55 -1.10
CA GLN A 346 0.27 -19.54 0.11
C GLN A 346 0.24 -18.20 0.82
N TYR A 347 1.25 -17.38 0.54
CA TYR A 347 1.43 -16.09 1.16
C TYR A 347 0.49 -15.06 0.53
N SER A 348 -0.25 -14.29 1.33
CA SER A 348 -1.24 -13.32 0.83
C SER A 348 -0.66 -12.36 -0.20
N GLY A 349 0.55 -11.87 0.03
CA GLY A 349 1.25 -10.97 -0.89
C GLY A 349 1.64 -11.59 -2.24
N SER A 350 1.70 -12.92 -2.37
CA SER A 350 1.96 -13.63 -3.64
C SER A 350 0.69 -14.22 -4.27
N MET A 351 -0.45 -14.13 -3.60
CA MET A 351 -1.75 -14.56 -4.14
C MET A 351 -2.42 -13.47 -5.01
N ILE A 352 -2.02 -12.23 -4.87
CA ILE A 352 -2.55 -11.10 -5.64
C ILE A 352 -2.00 -11.12 -7.07
N LYS A 353 -2.73 -11.72 -7.99
CA LYS A 353 -2.36 -11.76 -9.41
C LYS A 353 -2.83 -10.51 -10.13
N GLY A 354 -1.95 -9.95 -10.95
CA GLY A 354 -2.27 -8.78 -11.75
C GLY A 354 -3.29 -9.06 -12.86
N LEU A 355 -3.82 -8.00 -13.40
CA LEU A 355 -4.82 -8.03 -14.48
C LEU A 355 -4.49 -6.99 -15.54
N LEU A 356 -4.58 -7.38 -16.81
CA LEU A 356 -4.64 -6.47 -17.94
C LEU A 356 -6.08 -6.38 -18.44
N SER A 357 -6.63 -5.17 -18.50
CA SER A 357 -7.89 -4.86 -19.16
C SER A 357 -7.60 -4.19 -20.50
N THR A 358 -8.16 -4.72 -21.57
CA THR A 358 -8.11 -4.09 -22.91
C THR A 358 -9.49 -3.58 -23.26
N VAL A 359 -9.63 -2.25 -23.35
CA VAL A 359 -10.91 -1.55 -23.51
C VAL A 359 -10.84 -0.72 -24.79
N SER A 360 -11.86 -0.76 -25.65
CA SER A 360 -11.97 0.22 -26.74
C SER A 360 -12.14 1.63 -26.16
N GLU A 361 -11.49 2.64 -26.73
CA GLU A 361 -11.70 4.02 -26.31
C GLU A 361 -13.20 4.36 -26.36
N PRO A 362 -13.84 4.68 -25.20
CA PRO A 362 -15.29 4.79 -25.16
C PRO A 362 -15.77 6.09 -25.82
N ASP A 363 -16.85 6.02 -26.58
CA ASP A 363 -17.65 7.19 -26.93
C ASP A 363 -18.38 7.76 -25.69
N ALA A 364 -19.06 8.88 -25.83
CA ALA A 364 -19.72 9.55 -24.71
C ALA A 364 -20.82 8.69 -24.05
N ALA A 365 -21.58 7.91 -24.83
CA ALA A 365 -22.66 7.07 -24.32
C ALA A 365 -22.11 5.85 -23.57
N THR A 366 -21.06 5.22 -24.09
CA THR A 366 -20.36 4.12 -23.45
C THR A 366 -19.67 4.58 -22.16
N LEU A 367 -18.98 5.74 -22.21
CA LEU A 367 -18.32 6.32 -21.03
C LEU A 367 -19.31 6.59 -19.89
N ALA A 368 -20.49 7.13 -20.20
CA ALA A 368 -21.53 7.35 -19.19
C ALA A 368 -21.99 6.06 -18.49
N LYS A 369 -22.10 4.94 -19.24
CA LYS A 369 -22.42 3.62 -18.64
C LYS A 369 -21.28 3.07 -17.77
N LEU A 370 -20.04 3.21 -18.23
CA LEU A 370 -18.87 2.80 -17.45
C LEU A 370 -18.76 3.61 -16.16
N THR A 371 -18.99 4.91 -16.25
CA THR A 371 -19.04 5.81 -15.09
C THR A 371 -20.07 5.39 -14.06
N ALA A 372 -21.30 5.07 -14.48
CA ALA A 372 -22.35 4.56 -13.58
C ALA A 372 -21.94 3.23 -12.92
N THR A 373 -21.15 2.39 -13.61
CA THR A 373 -20.61 1.16 -13.02
C THR A 373 -19.58 1.48 -11.93
N VAL A 374 -18.68 2.44 -12.16
CA VAL A 374 -17.72 2.89 -11.13
C VAL A 374 -18.44 3.44 -9.90
N GLU A 375 -19.46 4.27 -10.09
CA GLU A 375 -20.27 4.79 -8.98
C GLU A 375 -20.88 3.65 -8.14
N LYS A 376 -21.48 2.67 -8.80
CA LYS A 376 -22.04 1.50 -8.14
C LYS A 376 -20.97 0.70 -7.39
N ASN A 377 -19.80 0.52 -7.98
CA ASN A 377 -18.70 -0.22 -7.36
C ASN A 377 -18.22 0.46 -6.08
N ASN A 378 -18.03 1.78 -6.13
CA ASN A 378 -17.50 2.56 -5.01
C ASN A 378 -18.52 2.79 -3.88
N THR A 379 -19.82 2.66 -4.17
CA THR A 379 -20.89 2.82 -3.16
C THR A 379 -21.48 1.49 -2.70
N ALA A 380 -20.97 0.36 -3.16
CA ALA A 380 -21.54 -0.97 -2.89
C ALA A 380 -21.59 -1.33 -1.39
N ASN A 381 -20.73 -0.73 -0.59
CA ASN A 381 -20.68 -0.87 0.86
C ASN A 381 -21.05 0.41 1.61
N ASP A 382 -21.56 1.43 0.93
CA ASP A 382 -22.17 2.54 1.67
C ASP A 382 -23.44 1.96 2.32
N PRO A 383 -23.40 1.53 3.61
CA PRO A 383 -24.60 1.03 4.25
C PRO A 383 -25.55 2.21 4.24
N ALA A 384 -26.78 1.97 3.83
CA ALA A 384 -27.87 2.90 4.12
C ALA A 384 -27.70 3.26 5.58
N ARG A 385 -27.10 4.43 5.83
CA ARG A 385 -26.47 4.86 7.08
C ARG A 385 -27.37 4.54 8.25
N SER A 386 -27.17 3.36 8.84
CA SER A 386 -27.88 3.00 10.04
C SER A 386 -27.28 3.85 11.16
N SER A 387 -28.11 4.60 11.78
CA SER A 387 -27.89 5.59 12.81
C SER A 387 -27.24 5.10 14.11
N ALA A 388 -26.39 4.11 14.06
CA ALA A 388 -25.97 3.44 15.28
C ALA A 388 -24.83 4.12 16.02
N VAL A 389 -23.91 4.83 15.34
CA VAL A 389 -22.77 5.47 16.04
C VAL A 389 -22.18 6.59 15.19
N PRO A 390 -22.03 7.77 15.76
CA PRO A 390 -23.01 8.50 16.56
C PRO A 390 -24.24 8.84 15.73
N ASN A 391 -25.38 9.10 16.34
CA ASN A 391 -26.67 9.27 15.66
C ASN A 391 -26.71 10.31 14.53
N GLN A 392 -25.69 11.13 14.37
CA GLN A 392 -25.57 12.11 13.29
C GLN A 392 -24.09 12.32 12.97
N ILE A 393 -23.76 12.36 11.67
CA ILE A 393 -22.46 12.81 11.19
C ILE A 393 -22.24 14.25 11.71
N GLY A 394 -21.08 14.50 12.33
CA GLY A 394 -20.75 15.80 12.89
C GLY A 394 -21.16 16.01 14.35
N THR A 395 -21.65 14.96 15.04
CA THR A 395 -21.87 14.99 16.48
C THR A 395 -20.97 13.99 17.17
N THR A 396 -20.36 14.38 18.29
CA THR A 396 -19.56 13.49 19.13
C THR A 396 -20.45 12.58 19.95
N SER A 397 -19.96 11.38 20.31
CA SER A 397 -20.68 10.50 21.24
C SER A 397 -20.81 11.14 22.60
N SER A 398 -22.04 11.21 23.13
CA SER A 398 -22.28 11.66 24.51
C SER A 398 -21.96 10.59 25.55
N LYS A 399 -21.79 9.33 25.15
CA LYS A 399 -21.58 8.16 26.03
C LYS A 399 -20.14 7.73 26.11
N ILE A 400 -19.42 7.67 25.00
CA ILE A 400 -18.03 7.26 24.95
C ILE A 400 -17.13 8.47 25.11
N LYS A 401 -16.27 8.44 26.13
CA LYS A 401 -15.29 9.48 26.45
C LYS A 401 -13.86 8.98 26.33
N HIS A 402 -13.69 7.67 26.33
CA HIS A 402 -12.39 7.02 26.23
C HIS A 402 -12.42 5.92 25.19
N VAL A 403 -11.44 5.91 24.30
CA VAL A 403 -11.20 4.82 23.36
C VAL A 403 -9.82 4.23 23.62
N ILE A 404 -9.73 2.92 23.63
CA ILE A 404 -8.47 2.19 23.59
C ILE A 404 -8.44 1.44 22.27
N TYR A 405 -7.51 1.80 21.39
CA TYR A 405 -7.32 1.20 20.08
C TYR A 405 -6.11 0.28 20.14
N ILE A 406 -6.37 -1.04 20.09
CA ILE A 406 -5.35 -2.09 20.17
C ILE A 406 -5.11 -2.63 18.76
N VAL A 407 -3.87 -2.62 18.31
CA VAL A 407 -3.43 -3.24 17.07
C VAL A 407 -2.47 -4.38 17.39
N ARG A 408 -2.77 -5.55 16.83
CA ARG A 408 -2.02 -6.80 16.93
C ARG A 408 -1.30 -7.08 15.60
N GLU A 409 -0.67 -8.27 15.49
CA GLU A 409 0.19 -8.64 14.37
C GLU A 409 -0.19 -10.01 13.78
N ASN A 410 -0.70 -9.95 12.55
CA ASN A 410 -0.70 -10.99 11.52
C ASN A 410 -1.53 -12.26 11.80
N ARG A 411 -2.78 -12.14 12.30
CA ARG A 411 -3.67 -13.33 12.41
C ARG A 411 -4.92 -13.20 11.55
N THR A 412 -5.30 -14.32 10.90
CA THR A 412 -6.58 -14.43 10.22
C THR A 412 -7.68 -14.78 11.23
N PHE A 413 -8.93 -14.57 10.83
CA PHE A 413 -10.09 -14.96 11.61
C PHE A 413 -10.08 -16.46 11.91
N ASP A 414 -9.86 -17.33 10.90
CA ASP A 414 -9.90 -18.78 11.11
C ASP A 414 -8.76 -19.30 11.98
N GLN A 415 -7.59 -18.66 12.01
CA GLN A 415 -6.48 -19.10 12.84
C GLN A 415 -6.82 -19.09 14.35
N GLU A 416 -7.58 -18.14 14.84
CA GLU A 416 -7.94 -18.01 16.25
C GLU A 416 -9.42 -18.29 16.53
N LEU A 417 -10.32 -17.90 15.64
CA LEU A 417 -11.77 -18.02 15.83
C LEU A 417 -12.41 -19.13 15.01
N GLY A 418 -11.67 -19.84 14.17
CA GLY A 418 -12.17 -20.91 13.29
C GLY A 418 -12.94 -21.98 14.04
N SER A 419 -12.55 -22.36 15.24
CA SER A 419 -13.25 -23.33 16.11
C SER A 419 -14.08 -22.68 17.23
N ASN A 420 -14.38 -21.38 17.14
CA ASN A 420 -15.12 -20.66 18.20
C ASN A 420 -16.63 -20.95 18.22
N GLY A 421 -17.13 -21.71 17.23
CA GLY A 421 -18.52 -22.15 17.14
C GLY A 421 -19.51 -21.04 16.77
N ARG A 422 -19.03 -19.91 16.18
CA ARG A 422 -19.86 -18.77 15.80
C ARG A 422 -19.43 -18.19 14.46
N GLY A 423 -20.40 -17.66 13.73
CA GLY A 423 -20.17 -16.99 12.46
C GLY A 423 -19.73 -17.95 11.35
N ASN A 424 -19.22 -17.37 10.26
CA ASN A 424 -18.65 -18.11 9.14
C ASN A 424 -17.20 -18.52 9.44
N ALA A 425 -17.02 -19.63 10.15
CA ALA A 425 -15.76 -20.10 10.70
C ALA A 425 -15.43 -21.52 10.21
N ASP A 426 -14.16 -21.81 9.95
CA ASP A 426 -13.67 -23.14 9.61
C ASP A 426 -12.76 -23.72 10.70
N PRO A 427 -13.27 -24.70 11.49
CA PRO A 427 -12.49 -25.32 12.56
C PRO A 427 -11.22 -26.06 12.09
N SER A 428 -11.16 -26.48 10.82
CA SER A 428 -10.00 -27.19 10.28
C SER A 428 -8.78 -26.28 10.08
N LEU A 429 -8.98 -24.95 10.04
CA LEU A 429 -7.94 -23.95 9.89
C LEU A 429 -7.53 -23.29 11.20
N ASN A 430 -8.15 -23.69 12.32
CA ASN A 430 -7.85 -23.13 13.63
C ASN A 430 -6.48 -23.60 14.12
N LEU A 431 -5.52 -22.69 14.23
CA LEU A 431 -4.16 -22.97 14.72
C LEU A 431 -4.01 -22.65 16.22
N PHE A 432 -4.79 -21.69 16.73
CA PHE A 432 -4.70 -21.15 18.08
C PHE A 432 -6.05 -21.23 18.78
N GLY A 433 -6.32 -22.34 19.46
CA GLY A 433 -7.57 -22.62 20.14
C GLY A 433 -7.65 -22.04 21.56
N GLU A 434 -8.49 -22.65 22.41
CA GLU A 434 -8.68 -22.23 23.80
C GLU A 434 -7.40 -22.29 24.65
N GLU A 435 -6.43 -23.10 24.23
CA GLU A 435 -5.13 -23.22 24.91
C GLU A 435 -4.21 -22.03 24.65
N SER A 436 -4.41 -21.30 23.53
CA SER A 436 -3.55 -20.20 23.14
C SER A 436 -4.27 -18.85 23.10
N ALA A 437 -5.56 -18.81 22.81
CA ALA A 437 -6.33 -17.58 22.64
C ALA A 437 -7.65 -17.59 23.45
N PRO A 438 -7.66 -17.96 24.75
CA PRO A 438 -8.91 -18.06 25.50
C PRO A 438 -9.63 -16.72 25.69
N ASN A 439 -8.90 -15.61 25.86
CA ASN A 439 -9.49 -14.30 26.12
C ASN A 439 -10.13 -13.71 24.85
N THR A 440 -9.41 -13.64 23.74
CA THR A 440 -9.94 -13.18 22.45
C THR A 440 -11.19 -13.98 22.08
N ARG A 441 -11.15 -15.30 22.22
CA ARG A 441 -12.30 -16.19 21.95
C ARG A 441 -13.48 -15.94 22.89
N ALA A 442 -13.21 -15.69 24.17
CA ALA A 442 -14.25 -15.36 25.15
C ALA A 442 -14.88 -14.00 24.87
N LEU A 443 -14.07 -13.00 24.49
CA LEU A 443 -14.55 -11.67 24.11
C LEU A 443 -15.43 -11.73 22.85
N ALA A 444 -15.01 -12.45 21.81
CA ALA A 444 -15.82 -12.69 20.62
C ALA A 444 -17.16 -13.38 20.93
N ARG A 445 -17.19 -14.29 21.92
CA ARG A 445 -18.45 -14.93 22.37
C ARG A 445 -19.30 -14.01 23.24
N GLN A 446 -18.71 -13.19 24.07
CA GLN A 446 -19.41 -12.32 25.01
C GLN A 446 -20.02 -11.09 24.29
N PHE A 447 -19.26 -10.49 23.40
CA PHE A 447 -19.68 -9.34 22.60
C PHE A 447 -20.17 -9.77 21.21
N THR A 448 -20.03 -8.95 20.20
CA THR A 448 -20.39 -9.30 18.82
C THR A 448 -19.23 -9.95 18.12
N THR A 449 -19.42 -11.14 17.55
CA THR A 449 -18.47 -11.75 16.62
C THR A 449 -18.63 -11.12 15.26
N PHE A 450 -17.60 -10.43 14.74
CA PHE A 450 -17.56 -9.94 13.37
C PHE A 450 -16.88 -11.00 12.49
N ASP A 451 -17.65 -11.74 11.72
CA ASP A 451 -17.14 -12.85 10.89
C ASP A 451 -16.83 -12.46 9.45
N ASN A 452 -16.97 -11.15 9.14
CA ASN A 452 -16.72 -10.57 7.83
C ASN A 452 -15.92 -9.27 7.95
N PHE A 453 -14.82 -9.32 8.71
CA PHE A 453 -13.92 -8.19 8.99
C PHE A 453 -12.57 -8.42 8.30
N TYR A 454 -12.02 -7.37 7.66
CA TYR A 454 -10.83 -7.46 6.82
C TYR A 454 -9.74 -6.49 7.24
N ALA A 455 -8.48 -6.94 7.23
CA ALA A 455 -7.32 -6.06 7.16
C ALA A 455 -7.22 -5.47 5.76
N ASP A 456 -6.87 -4.18 5.66
CA ASP A 456 -6.79 -3.50 4.37
C ASP A 456 -5.41 -3.66 3.70
N ALA A 457 -4.60 -4.59 4.18
CA ALA A 457 -3.21 -4.78 3.78
C ALA A 457 -2.84 -6.25 3.60
N GLU A 458 -1.80 -6.48 2.81
CA GLU A 458 -1.20 -7.79 2.59
C GLU A 458 -0.12 -8.12 3.64
N VAL A 459 0.58 -7.10 4.16
CA VAL A 459 1.72 -7.22 5.07
C VAL A 459 1.81 -6.00 5.99
N SER A 460 2.56 -6.11 7.10
CA SER A 460 2.69 -5.01 8.07
C SER A 460 3.24 -3.71 7.47
N ALA A 461 4.04 -3.78 6.39
CA ALA A 461 4.56 -2.58 5.74
C ALA A 461 3.48 -1.65 5.19
N ASN A 462 2.39 -2.17 4.65
CA ASN A 462 1.23 -1.36 4.31
C ASN A 462 0.12 -1.42 5.38
N GLY A 463 0.08 -2.46 6.22
CA GLY A 463 -0.87 -2.62 7.31
C GLY A 463 -0.80 -1.50 8.34
N TRP A 464 0.39 -1.17 8.81
CA TRP A 464 0.59 -0.06 9.75
C TRP A 464 0.17 1.28 9.17
N ASN A 465 0.28 1.49 7.86
CA ASN A 465 -0.26 2.68 7.21
C ASN A 465 -1.81 2.67 7.25
N TRP A 466 -2.43 1.53 6.91
CA TRP A 466 -3.90 1.41 6.94
C TRP A 466 -4.49 1.60 8.35
N VAL A 467 -3.90 1.00 9.39
CA VAL A 467 -4.40 1.12 10.78
C VAL A 467 -4.14 2.49 11.40
N SER A 468 -3.26 3.30 10.80
CA SER A 468 -2.87 4.59 11.38
C SER A 468 -3.23 5.82 10.56
N GLN A 469 -3.50 5.68 9.24
CA GLN A 469 -3.88 6.79 8.36
C GLN A 469 -4.99 6.44 7.36
N ALA A 470 -5.55 5.22 7.46
CA ALA A 470 -6.61 4.73 6.55
C ALA A 470 -6.23 4.81 5.05
N ASN A 471 -4.96 4.76 4.75
CA ASN A 471 -4.40 4.86 3.39
C ASN A 471 -3.00 4.24 3.35
N SER A 472 -2.63 3.73 2.19
CA SER A 472 -1.25 3.33 1.87
C SER A 472 -0.88 3.95 0.55
N ASN A 473 0.16 4.77 0.54
CA ASN A 473 0.54 5.56 -0.63
C ASN A 473 1.28 4.72 -1.69
N PRO A 474 1.42 5.21 -2.93
CA PRO A 474 2.09 4.48 -4.00
C PRO A 474 3.52 4.04 -3.66
N TRP A 475 4.29 4.84 -2.92
CA TRP A 475 5.62 4.45 -2.47
C TRP A 475 5.60 3.17 -1.65
N SER A 476 4.73 3.08 -0.65
CA SER A 476 4.61 1.87 0.18
C SER A 476 4.14 0.66 -0.62
N GLU A 477 3.11 0.83 -1.45
CA GLU A 477 2.52 -0.24 -2.26
C GLU A 477 3.48 -0.79 -3.32
N GLU A 478 4.33 0.05 -3.91
CA GLU A 478 5.30 -0.35 -4.94
C GLU A 478 6.57 -0.97 -4.35
N MET A 479 6.91 -0.67 -3.07
CA MET A 479 8.20 -1.00 -2.48
C MET A 479 8.17 -2.25 -1.58
N TRP A 480 7.08 -2.45 -0.81
CA TRP A 480 7.02 -3.56 0.14
C TRP A 480 7.24 -4.94 -0.50
N PRO A 481 6.79 -5.25 -1.74
CA PRO A 481 6.99 -6.60 -2.31
C PRO A 481 8.47 -6.96 -2.48
N SER A 482 9.27 -6.00 -2.90
CA SER A 482 10.72 -6.19 -3.06
C SER A 482 11.46 -6.25 -1.72
N ASN A 483 10.96 -5.60 -0.67
CA ASN A 483 11.49 -5.75 0.69
C ASN A 483 11.21 -7.14 1.24
N TYR A 484 9.95 -7.57 1.25
CA TYR A 484 9.52 -8.85 1.83
C TYR A 484 10.03 -10.07 1.06
N SER A 485 10.42 -9.90 -0.20
CA SER A 485 11.05 -10.96 -0.99
C SER A 485 12.58 -10.99 -0.96
N GLY A 486 13.20 -10.13 -0.14
CA GLY A 486 14.67 -10.05 -0.04
C GLY A 486 15.36 -9.49 -1.27
N ARG A 487 14.68 -8.68 -2.08
CA ARG A 487 15.19 -8.05 -3.31
C ARG A 487 15.78 -6.65 -3.10
N GLY A 488 16.26 -6.36 -1.90
CA GLY A 488 17.08 -5.17 -1.64
C GLY A 488 16.33 -3.83 -1.53
N ALA A 489 15.01 -3.84 -1.45
CA ALA A 489 14.24 -2.64 -1.14
C ALA A 489 14.30 -2.29 0.35
N PRO A 490 14.19 -1.00 0.74
CA PRO A 490 14.00 -0.61 2.13
C PRO A 490 12.61 -1.04 2.62
N TYR A 491 12.45 -1.09 3.94
CA TYR A 491 11.14 -1.29 4.56
C TYR A 491 10.34 0.02 4.48
N PRO A 492 9.24 0.09 3.73
CA PRO A 492 8.57 1.35 3.41
C PRO A 492 7.45 1.68 4.39
N ALA A 493 7.71 1.63 5.69
CA ALA A 493 6.69 1.86 6.69
C ALA A 493 7.27 2.28 8.05
N GLU A 494 6.38 2.69 8.94
CA GLU A 494 6.61 2.96 10.34
C GLU A 494 7.78 3.95 10.58
N SER A 495 8.57 3.67 11.60
CA SER A 495 9.74 4.48 11.97
C SER A 495 10.89 4.45 10.98
N ASN A 496 10.88 3.50 10.05
CA ASN A 496 12.00 3.30 9.14
C ASN A 496 11.90 4.14 7.87
N ASP A 497 10.70 4.59 7.51
CA ASP A 497 10.51 5.37 6.29
C ASP A 497 9.46 6.48 6.42
N PRO A 498 9.88 7.76 6.51
CA PRO A 498 8.96 8.88 6.57
C PRO A 498 8.18 9.14 5.27
N ASP A 499 8.60 8.53 4.15
CA ASP A 499 7.94 8.72 2.86
C ASP A 499 6.68 7.85 2.70
N SER A 500 6.47 6.90 3.60
CA SER A 500 5.22 6.14 3.69
C SER A 500 4.03 6.99 4.20
N ARG A 501 4.29 8.20 4.69
CA ARG A 501 3.27 9.12 5.17
C ARG A 501 2.55 9.79 4.00
N ALA A 502 1.22 9.77 4.01
CA ALA A 502 0.40 10.61 3.18
C ALA A 502 0.55 12.08 3.62
N LYS A 503 0.76 13.03 2.69
CA LYS A 503 1.20 14.39 3.06
C LYS A 503 0.13 15.47 2.89
N GLU A 504 -0.83 15.27 2.01
CA GLU A 504 -1.78 16.34 1.69
C GLU A 504 -3.17 16.13 2.33
N HIS A 505 -3.71 14.92 2.24
CA HIS A 505 -5.05 14.65 2.75
C HIS A 505 -5.00 14.09 4.15
N ASP A 506 -3.86 13.50 4.52
CA ASP A 506 -3.81 12.85 5.73
C ASP A 506 -2.60 12.82 6.44
N SER A 507 -2.84 13.18 7.53
CA SER A 507 -2.03 12.97 8.66
C SER A 507 -2.34 11.61 9.23
N TYR A 508 -1.38 11.08 9.94
CA TYR A 508 -1.62 9.96 10.82
C TYR A 508 -2.73 10.27 11.84
N PHE A 509 -3.39 9.26 12.31
CA PHE A 509 -4.48 9.38 13.28
C PHE A 509 -4.15 10.28 14.47
N TRP A 510 -2.94 10.20 15.02
CA TRP A 510 -2.49 11.08 16.12
C TRP A 510 -2.38 12.55 15.73
N GLU A 511 -2.05 12.86 14.49
CA GLU A 511 -2.02 14.24 13.99
C GLU A 511 -3.45 14.79 13.89
N HIS A 512 -4.39 13.94 13.42
CA HIS A 512 -5.81 14.28 13.38
C HIS A 512 -6.36 14.51 14.80
N LEU A 513 -6.01 13.67 15.77
CA LEU A 513 -6.36 13.88 17.18
C LEU A 513 -5.82 15.22 17.70
N SER A 514 -4.55 15.49 17.46
CA SER A 514 -3.89 16.75 17.88
C SER A 514 -4.53 17.98 17.26
N LYS A 515 -4.81 17.95 15.95
CA LYS A 515 -5.48 19.03 15.22
C LYS A 515 -6.86 19.37 15.78
N ASN A 516 -7.55 18.38 16.32
CA ASN A 516 -8.87 18.53 16.95
C ASN A 516 -8.82 18.70 18.47
N ASN A 517 -7.63 18.89 19.06
CA ASN A 517 -7.42 19.03 20.51
C ASN A 517 -7.92 17.82 21.32
N ILE A 518 -7.86 16.62 20.75
CA ILE A 518 -8.19 15.38 21.43
C ILE A 518 -6.96 14.84 22.14
N SER A 519 -7.05 14.66 23.45
CA SER A 519 -5.94 14.08 24.23
C SER A 519 -5.71 12.63 23.87
N PHE A 520 -4.44 12.24 23.71
CA PHE A 520 -4.10 10.84 23.45
C PHE A 520 -2.81 10.42 24.14
N ARG A 521 -2.62 9.10 24.27
CA ARG A 521 -1.42 8.46 24.76
C ARG A 521 -1.01 7.34 23.83
N ASN A 522 0.27 7.28 23.49
CA ASN A 522 0.84 6.27 22.59
C ASN A 522 1.63 5.23 23.38
N TYR A 523 1.29 3.99 23.16
CA TYR A 523 1.95 2.80 23.67
C TYR A 523 2.40 1.92 22.49
N GLY A 524 3.47 2.34 21.85
CA GLY A 524 4.19 1.52 20.87
C GLY A 524 3.90 1.76 19.38
N PHE A 525 2.97 2.64 18.98
CA PHE A 525 2.80 3.00 17.57
C PHE A 525 3.97 3.85 17.14
N TYR A 526 4.59 3.50 16.00
CA TYR A 526 5.63 4.29 15.31
C TYR A 526 6.74 4.77 16.26
N THR A 527 7.34 3.85 17.00
CA THR A 527 8.41 4.14 17.95
C THR A 527 9.74 3.54 17.53
N THR A 528 10.82 4.20 17.95
CA THR A 528 12.19 3.69 17.90
C THR A 528 12.78 3.67 19.30
N LEU A 529 13.70 2.75 19.57
CA LEU A 529 14.40 2.70 20.86
C LEU A 529 15.69 3.52 20.81
N ASP A 530 15.93 4.30 21.86
CA ASP A 530 17.20 4.97 22.08
C ASP A 530 18.26 3.98 22.63
N LYS A 531 19.51 4.47 22.81
CA LYS A 531 20.61 3.66 23.35
C LYS A 531 20.38 3.16 24.80
N LYS A 532 19.39 3.70 25.49
CA LYS A 532 19.01 3.32 26.86
C LYS A 532 17.80 2.37 26.87
N GLY A 533 17.29 1.99 25.70
CA GLY A 533 16.10 1.16 25.56
C GLY A 533 14.79 1.90 25.79
N LYS A 534 14.77 3.24 25.74
CA LYS A 534 13.55 4.03 25.86
C LYS A 534 12.89 4.21 24.50
N ALA A 535 11.57 4.04 24.46
CA ALA A 535 10.78 4.22 23.25
C ALA A 535 10.54 5.70 22.95
N HIS A 536 10.74 6.10 21.72
CA HIS A 536 10.49 7.45 21.24
C HIS A 536 9.64 7.42 19.97
N GLY A 537 8.57 8.22 19.96
CA GLY A 537 7.75 8.40 18.75
C GLY A 537 8.58 9.02 17.63
N VAL A 538 8.37 8.56 16.39
CA VAL A 538 9.08 9.06 15.20
C VAL A 538 8.73 10.53 14.91
N ASP A 539 7.47 10.91 15.09
CA ASP A 539 7.05 12.30 15.07
C ASP A 539 7.41 12.96 16.41
N LYS A 540 8.47 13.75 16.38
CA LYS A 540 9.02 14.44 17.57
C LYS A 540 8.15 15.57 18.10
N LYS A 541 7.18 16.06 17.31
CA LYS A 541 6.34 17.19 17.69
C LYS A 541 5.01 16.76 18.32
N ILE A 542 4.40 15.70 17.78
CA ILE A 542 3.04 15.30 18.15
C ILE A 542 3.04 13.93 18.84
N LEU A 543 3.66 12.92 18.23
CA LEU A 543 3.61 11.55 18.78
C LEU A 543 4.52 11.36 19.99
N ASP A 544 5.78 11.79 19.89
CA ASP A 544 6.80 11.58 20.94
C ASP A 544 6.43 12.19 22.30
N PRO A 545 5.90 13.44 22.39
CA PRO A 545 5.46 14.00 23.67
C PRO A 545 4.30 13.23 24.33
N ASN A 546 3.55 12.48 23.56
CA ASN A 546 2.43 11.65 24.03
C ASN A 546 2.79 10.16 24.16
N THR A 547 4.04 9.79 23.86
CA THR A 547 4.51 8.40 23.93
C THR A 547 4.93 8.03 25.35
N ASP A 548 4.55 6.85 25.78
CA ASP A 548 5.14 6.22 26.95
C ASP A 548 6.54 5.71 26.60
N HIS A 549 7.57 6.33 27.19
CA HIS A 549 8.96 6.00 26.88
C HIS A 549 9.43 4.67 27.48
N ASP A 550 8.68 4.09 28.40
CA ASP A 550 8.98 2.81 29.02
C ASP A 550 8.26 1.65 28.33
N PHE A 551 7.25 1.94 27.49
CA PHE A 551 6.54 0.95 26.73
C PHE A 551 7.32 0.59 25.46
N ILE A 552 7.83 -0.63 25.38
CA ILE A 552 8.56 -1.14 24.23
C ILE A 552 7.57 -1.53 23.13
N GLY A 553 7.53 -0.80 22.02
CA GLY A 553 6.62 -1.04 20.90
C GLY A 553 6.92 -2.38 20.20
N TRP A 554 7.72 -2.34 19.14
CA TRP A 554 8.05 -3.55 18.38
C TRP A 554 9.29 -4.24 18.93
N SER A 555 9.12 -5.44 19.45
CA SER A 555 10.21 -6.38 19.76
C SER A 555 9.62 -7.74 20.11
N LEU A 556 9.90 -8.78 19.34
CA LEU A 556 9.49 -10.15 19.64
C LEU A 556 10.32 -10.79 20.76
N ASP A 557 11.37 -10.12 21.22
CA ASP A 557 12.16 -10.53 22.37
C ASP A 557 11.65 -9.93 23.69
N PHE A 558 10.57 -9.15 23.67
CA PHE A 558 9.96 -8.54 24.85
C PHE A 558 8.51 -9.01 25.02
N PRO A 559 8.08 -9.45 26.22
CA PRO A 559 6.76 -10.04 26.41
C PRO A 559 5.63 -9.01 26.36
N ASP A 560 4.47 -9.41 25.85
CA ASP A 560 3.21 -8.69 26.03
C ASP A 560 2.66 -8.90 27.44
N SER A 561 2.75 -10.13 27.97
CA SER A 561 2.44 -10.46 29.38
C SER A 561 3.62 -11.13 30.09
N ALA A 562 3.75 -10.91 31.40
CA ALA A 562 4.95 -11.30 32.17
C ALA A 562 5.19 -12.82 32.34
N ARG A 563 4.22 -13.67 32.00
CA ARG A 563 4.27 -15.09 32.39
C ARG A 563 5.02 -15.99 31.41
N SER A 564 5.03 -15.66 30.13
CA SER A 564 5.52 -16.56 29.07
C SER A 564 7.03 -16.48 28.82
N PHE A 565 7.69 -15.40 29.24
CA PHE A 565 9.08 -15.07 28.89
C PHE A 565 9.99 -14.96 30.14
N ALA A 566 9.88 -15.91 31.06
CA ALA A 566 10.64 -15.92 32.30
C ALA A 566 12.17 -15.67 32.19
N PRO A 567 12.90 -16.05 31.11
CA PRO A 567 14.31 -15.73 30.98
C PRO A 567 14.63 -14.26 30.81
N MET A 568 13.68 -13.45 30.28
CA MET A 568 13.89 -12.01 30.04
C MET A 568 13.66 -11.14 31.27
N ALA A 569 13.02 -11.65 32.30
CA ALA A 569 12.78 -10.99 33.59
C ALA A 569 14.06 -10.70 34.42
N LYS A 570 15.25 -10.83 33.82
CA LYS A 570 16.52 -10.63 34.52
C LYS A 570 16.87 -9.18 34.83
N ASN A 571 16.18 -8.22 34.27
CA ASN A 571 16.45 -6.80 34.47
C ASN A 571 15.28 -6.11 35.15
N CYS A 572 15.58 -5.28 36.14
CA CYS A 572 14.64 -4.55 37.00
C CYS A 572 13.90 -3.42 36.22
N GLY A 573 13.07 -3.75 35.24
CA GLY A 573 12.19 -2.84 34.47
C GLY A 573 10.75 -3.33 34.45
N PRO A 574 9.85 -2.68 33.71
CA PRO A 574 8.52 -3.23 33.44
C PRO A 574 8.69 -4.62 32.87
N LYS A 575 7.97 -5.57 33.43
CA LYS A 575 8.15 -7.00 33.16
C LYS A 575 7.51 -7.41 31.85
N SER A 576 6.59 -6.57 31.33
CA SER A 576 5.85 -6.78 30.09
C SER A 576 5.23 -5.46 29.59
N ARG A 577 4.73 -5.47 28.36
CA ARG A 577 4.00 -4.32 27.79
C ARG A 577 2.74 -4.00 28.59
N VAL A 578 1.96 -5.02 28.95
CA VAL A 578 0.73 -4.79 29.73
C VAL A 578 1.01 -4.33 31.16
N ASP A 579 2.11 -4.74 31.78
CA ASP A 579 2.50 -4.24 33.12
C ASP A 579 2.83 -2.73 33.06
N GLU A 580 3.56 -2.29 32.02
CA GLU A 580 3.85 -0.86 31.86
C GLU A 580 2.58 -0.07 31.56
N TRP A 581 1.76 -0.54 30.62
CA TRP A 581 0.48 0.09 30.31
C TRP A 581 -0.39 0.21 31.59
N LYS A 582 -0.52 -0.83 32.39
CA LYS A 582 -1.26 -0.84 33.68
C LYS A 582 -0.70 0.19 34.67
N SER A 583 0.63 0.28 34.74
CA SER A 583 1.30 1.20 35.67
C SER A 583 0.96 2.66 35.28
N ASP A 584 1.07 3.01 34.01
CA ASP A 584 0.77 4.34 33.52
C ASP A 584 -0.74 4.63 33.57
N PHE A 585 -1.60 3.70 33.15
CA PHE A 585 -3.05 3.80 33.22
C PHE A 585 -3.55 4.08 34.66
N ASN A 586 -3.05 3.35 35.66
CA ASN A 586 -3.43 3.56 37.05
C ASN A 586 -2.98 4.93 37.58
N LYS A 587 -1.81 5.42 37.18
CA LYS A 587 -1.35 6.80 37.50
C LYS A 587 -2.26 7.85 36.91
N GLN A 588 -2.67 7.67 35.65
CA GLN A 588 -3.60 8.57 34.96
C GLN A 588 -4.98 8.55 35.60
N LEU A 589 -5.49 7.34 35.94
CA LEU A 589 -6.79 7.14 36.59
C LEU A 589 -6.82 7.85 37.95
N ALA A 590 -5.77 7.64 38.80
CA ALA A 590 -5.65 8.27 40.09
C ALA A 590 -5.61 9.82 40.02
N LYS A 591 -5.10 10.37 38.94
CA LYS A 591 -5.05 11.83 38.67
C LYS A 591 -6.32 12.36 37.97
N GLY A 592 -7.24 11.50 37.56
CA GLY A 592 -8.39 11.90 36.73
C GLY A 592 -7.99 12.45 35.36
N SER A 593 -6.85 11.98 34.81
CA SER A 593 -6.25 12.46 33.56
C SER A 593 -6.10 11.39 32.49
N VAL A 594 -6.96 10.36 32.52
CA VAL A 594 -6.99 9.34 31.46
C VAL A 594 -7.28 10.03 30.14
N PRO A 595 -6.45 9.84 29.10
CA PRO A 595 -6.64 10.51 27.81
C PRO A 595 -7.90 10.00 27.11
N THR A 596 -8.39 10.78 26.16
CA THR A 596 -9.53 10.40 25.33
C THR A 596 -9.22 9.19 24.47
N VAL A 597 -8.02 9.12 23.88
CA VAL A 597 -7.60 8.00 23.03
C VAL A 597 -6.30 7.40 23.53
N GLN A 598 -6.23 6.07 23.56
CA GLN A 598 -4.99 5.33 23.76
C GLN A 598 -4.70 4.47 22.53
N LEU A 599 -3.49 4.53 22.02
CA LEU A 599 -2.97 3.74 20.90
C LEU A 599 -2.07 2.66 21.50
N VAL A 600 -2.45 1.40 21.39
CA VAL A 600 -1.75 0.29 22.06
C VAL A 600 -1.33 -0.76 21.04
N ARG A 601 -0.04 -1.10 21.01
CA ARG A 601 0.50 -2.18 20.19
C ARG A 601 0.86 -3.38 21.07
N PHE A 602 0.20 -4.51 20.85
CA PHE A 602 0.61 -5.82 21.34
C PHE A 602 0.96 -6.68 20.15
N GLY A 603 2.23 -7.05 19.98
CA GLY A 603 2.70 -7.63 18.72
C GLY A 603 3.26 -9.06 18.84
N ASN A 604 3.10 -9.75 19.97
CA ASN A 604 3.71 -11.06 20.12
C ASN A 604 2.96 -12.19 19.41
N ASP A 605 1.71 -11.99 19.04
CA ASP A 605 0.98 -12.91 18.16
C ASP A 605 1.60 -13.08 16.78
N HIS A 606 2.46 -12.12 16.32
CA HIS A 606 3.31 -12.30 15.13
C HIS A 606 4.12 -13.59 15.19
N THR A 607 4.61 -13.97 16.35
CA THR A 607 5.49 -15.12 16.58
C THR A 607 6.86 -15.01 15.88
N GLN A 608 7.74 -15.96 16.12
CA GLN A 608 8.97 -16.15 15.35
C GLN A 608 8.96 -17.53 14.66
N ALA A 609 7.79 -17.98 14.28
CA ALA A 609 7.55 -19.30 13.69
C ALA A 609 8.22 -20.41 14.56
N THR A 610 8.89 -21.35 13.94
CA THR A 610 9.58 -22.47 14.63
C THR A 610 11.07 -22.23 14.82
N LYS A 611 11.51 -20.96 14.93
CA LYS A 611 12.90 -20.62 15.17
C LYS A 611 13.41 -21.23 16.47
N VAL A 612 14.59 -21.87 16.42
CA VAL A 612 15.19 -22.51 17.60
C VAL A 612 15.63 -21.46 18.63
N GLY A 613 15.36 -21.71 19.91
CA GLY A 613 15.78 -20.86 21.03
C GLY A 613 14.81 -19.72 21.37
N VAL A 614 13.63 -19.68 20.75
CA VAL A 614 12.55 -18.75 21.07
C VAL A 614 11.30 -19.52 21.51
N PRO A 615 10.27 -18.86 22.10
CA PRO A 615 8.99 -19.49 22.41
C PRO A 615 8.31 -20.10 21.19
N THR A 616 7.45 -21.08 21.42
CA THR A 616 6.62 -21.65 20.35
C THR A 616 5.59 -20.64 19.87
N PRO A 617 5.05 -20.78 18.64
CA PRO A 617 3.96 -19.91 18.17
C PRO A 617 2.77 -19.86 19.13
N GLN A 618 2.37 -21.00 19.71
CA GLN A 618 1.30 -21.07 20.69
C GLN A 618 1.62 -20.26 21.96
N ALA A 619 2.87 -20.28 22.42
CA ALA A 619 3.29 -19.51 23.60
C ALA A 619 3.30 -17.99 23.30
N TYR A 620 3.69 -17.58 22.11
CA TYR A 620 3.65 -16.20 21.67
C TYR A 620 2.21 -15.67 21.60
N VAL A 621 1.30 -16.41 20.98
CA VAL A 621 -0.12 -16.04 20.89
C VAL A 621 -0.75 -16.01 22.29
N ALA A 622 -0.42 -16.97 23.16
CA ALA A 622 -0.94 -16.99 24.54
C ALA A 622 -0.43 -15.81 25.38
N ASP A 623 0.80 -15.36 25.14
CA ASP A 623 1.36 -14.17 25.80
C ASP A 623 0.60 -12.90 25.38
N ASN A 624 0.31 -12.76 24.09
CA ASN A 624 -0.48 -11.67 23.52
C ASN A 624 -1.92 -11.69 24.03
N ASP A 625 -2.60 -12.83 23.93
CA ASP A 625 -3.99 -13.02 24.38
C ASP A 625 -4.16 -12.70 25.87
N GLN A 626 -3.21 -13.11 26.69
CA GLN A 626 -3.22 -12.80 28.11
C GLN A 626 -3.05 -11.30 28.39
N ALA A 627 -2.24 -10.59 27.60
CA ALA A 627 -2.10 -9.14 27.74
C ALA A 627 -3.42 -8.43 27.41
N ILE A 628 -4.12 -8.88 26.37
CA ILE A 628 -5.45 -8.37 25.99
C ILE A 628 -6.45 -8.60 27.13
N GLY A 629 -6.54 -9.83 27.65
CA GLY A 629 -7.41 -10.17 28.77
C GLY A 629 -7.15 -9.29 30.00
N GLN A 630 -5.88 -9.09 30.34
CA GLN A 630 -5.49 -8.24 31.47
C GLN A 630 -5.85 -6.76 31.27
N LEU A 631 -5.70 -6.23 30.03
CA LEU A 631 -6.09 -4.87 29.71
C LEU A 631 -7.60 -4.70 29.85
N VAL A 632 -8.39 -5.58 29.23
CA VAL A 632 -9.86 -5.54 29.30
C VAL A 632 -10.36 -5.69 30.73
N GLU A 633 -9.81 -6.62 31.53
CA GLU A 633 -10.15 -6.78 32.94
C GLU A 633 -9.86 -5.49 33.73
N THR A 634 -8.69 -4.90 33.55
CA THR A 634 -8.30 -3.68 34.26
C THR A 634 -9.26 -2.52 33.93
N VAL A 635 -9.63 -2.34 32.66
CA VAL A 635 -10.54 -1.26 32.23
C VAL A 635 -11.95 -1.54 32.69
N SER A 636 -12.46 -2.77 32.55
CA SER A 636 -13.83 -3.13 32.90
C SER A 636 -14.14 -3.02 34.39
N HIS A 637 -13.13 -3.12 35.25
CA HIS A 637 -13.22 -2.90 36.68
C HIS A 637 -12.90 -1.46 37.12
N SER A 638 -12.61 -0.57 36.19
CA SER A 638 -12.30 0.84 36.48
C SER A 638 -13.56 1.72 36.47
N PRO A 639 -13.53 2.88 37.16
CA PRO A 639 -14.65 3.84 37.12
C PRO A 639 -15.01 4.38 35.74
N ILE A 640 -14.07 4.34 34.77
CA ILE A 640 -14.30 4.86 33.40
C ILE A 640 -14.91 3.81 32.47
N TRP A 641 -15.08 2.55 32.90
CA TRP A 641 -15.68 1.50 32.04
C TRP A 641 -16.97 1.93 31.36
N LYS A 642 -17.85 2.56 32.11
CA LYS A 642 -19.15 3.06 31.61
C LYS A 642 -19.05 4.07 30.45
N ASP A 643 -17.90 4.69 30.29
CA ASP A 643 -17.62 5.73 29.29
C ASP A 643 -16.55 5.27 28.26
N THR A 644 -16.22 3.96 28.21
CA THR A 644 -15.09 3.44 27.41
C THR A 644 -15.54 2.48 26.33
N ALA A 645 -14.88 2.55 25.17
CA ALA A 645 -14.88 1.53 24.12
C ALA A 645 -13.45 1.10 23.80
N ILE A 646 -13.24 -0.23 23.73
CA ILE A 646 -11.98 -0.84 23.31
C ILE A 646 -12.20 -1.39 21.91
N PHE A 647 -11.33 -1.06 20.98
CA PHE A 647 -11.29 -1.56 19.63
C PHE A 647 -10.02 -2.39 19.45
N LEU A 648 -10.16 -3.58 18.90
CA LEU A 648 -9.06 -4.50 18.67
C LEU A 648 -9.09 -5.00 17.24
N THR A 649 -7.93 -4.98 16.57
CA THR A 649 -7.74 -5.51 15.22
C THR A 649 -6.29 -5.90 14.99
N GLU A 650 -6.04 -6.54 13.85
CA GLU A 650 -4.71 -6.84 13.31
C GLU A 650 -4.29 -5.74 12.33
N ASP A 651 -2.98 -5.53 12.14
CA ASP A 651 -2.46 -4.67 11.09
C ASP A 651 -2.60 -5.30 9.69
N ASP A 652 -2.39 -6.60 9.61
CA ASP A 652 -2.62 -7.44 8.44
C ASP A 652 -2.93 -8.88 8.83
N ALA A 653 -3.27 -9.74 7.87
CA ALA A 653 -3.48 -11.16 8.09
C ALA A 653 -2.33 -12.03 7.54
N GLN A 654 -1.40 -11.43 6.85
CA GLN A 654 -0.18 -11.90 6.21
C GLN A 654 -0.19 -13.36 5.71
N ASN A 655 0.16 -14.33 6.53
CA ASN A 655 0.44 -15.71 6.10
C ASN A 655 -0.47 -16.75 6.77
N GLY A 656 -1.61 -16.32 7.28
CA GLY A 656 -2.56 -17.21 7.91
C GLY A 656 -3.54 -17.84 6.92
N PRO A 657 -4.02 -19.09 7.19
CA PRO A 657 -5.10 -19.67 6.42
C PRO A 657 -6.44 -19.03 6.77
N ASP A 658 -7.28 -18.82 5.76
CA ASP A 658 -8.68 -18.42 5.91
C ASP A 658 -9.51 -18.94 4.74
N HIS A 659 -10.71 -19.48 5.01
CA HIS A 659 -11.54 -20.11 3.99
C HIS A 659 -12.39 -19.11 3.18
N VAL A 660 -12.40 -17.82 3.57
CA VAL A 660 -13.15 -16.76 2.89
C VAL A 660 -12.23 -15.90 2.05
N ASP A 661 -11.21 -15.31 2.67
CA ASP A 661 -10.22 -14.47 2.00
C ASP A 661 -8.95 -14.35 2.84
N ALA A 662 -7.80 -14.32 2.21
CA ALA A 662 -6.49 -14.20 2.87
C ALA A 662 -6.29 -12.91 3.69
N HIS A 663 -7.17 -11.91 3.53
CA HIS A 663 -7.16 -10.67 4.30
C HIS A 663 -8.19 -10.66 5.44
N ARG A 664 -9.04 -11.70 5.55
CA ARG A 664 -10.04 -11.74 6.61
C ARG A 664 -9.38 -11.94 7.96
N THR A 665 -9.66 -11.04 8.90
CA THR A 665 -8.98 -10.97 10.18
C THR A 665 -9.94 -10.76 11.35
N ILE A 666 -9.38 -10.56 12.54
CA ILE A 666 -10.12 -10.35 13.79
C ILE A 666 -10.40 -8.87 13.96
N GLY A 667 -11.66 -8.54 14.21
CA GLY A 667 -12.09 -7.23 14.66
C GLY A 667 -12.99 -7.39 15.88
N GLU A 668 -12.72 -6.66 16.97
CA GLU A 668 -13.55 -6.70 18.17
C GLU A 668 -13.85 -5.28 18.66
N VAL A 669 -15.07 -5.09 19.17
CA VAL A 669 -15.49 -3.86 19.84
C VAL A 669 -16.03 -4.23 21.22
N ILE A 670 -15.34 -3.82 22.27
CA ILE A 670 -15.58 -4.22 23.64
C ILE A 670 -16.01 -2.99 24.46
N SER A 671 -17.27 -2.94 24.85
CA SER A 671 -17.85 -1.78 25.54
C SER A 671 -19.14 -2.18 26.24
N PRO A 672 -19.57 -1.46 27.30
CA PRO A 672 -20.91 -1.64 27.87
C PRO A 672 -22.06 -1.41 26.89
N TYR A 673 -21.77 -0.79 25.74
CA TYR A 673 -22.73 -0.45 24.70
C TYR A 673 -22.70 -1.37 23.49
N THR A 674 -21.73 -2.27 23.42
CA THR A 674 -21.65 -3.26 22.34
C THR A 674 -22.74 -4.33 22.53
N ARG A 675 -23.39 -4.69 21.44
CA ARG A 675 -24.34 -5.81 21.44
C ARG A 675 -23.66 -7.09 21.91
N THR A 676 -24.29 -7.82 22.81
CA THR A 676 -23.73 -9.05 23.39
C THR A 676 -24.24 -10.30 22.69
N GLY A 677 -23.37 -11.30 22.53
CA GLY A 677 -23.69 -12.66 22.11
C GLY A 677 -24.18 -12.81 20.67
N GLY A 678 -24.02 -11.77 19.82
CA GLY A 678 -24.45 -11.79 18.43
C GLY A 678 -23.34 -12.16 17.46
N VAL A 679 -23.73 -12.42 16.19
CA VAL A 679 -22.85 -12.44 15.01
C VAL A 679 -23.26 -11.31 14.10
N ASP A 680 -22.32 -10.56 13.58
CA ASP A 680 -22.52 -9.55 12.56
C ASP A 680 -21.67 -9.89 11.35
N SER A 681 -22.34 -10.28 10.27
CA SER A 681 -21.73 -10.64 8.99
C SER A 681 -21.73 -9.46 7.99
N THR A 682 -21.99 -8.25 8.46
CA THR A 682 -21.80 -7.05 7.65
C THR A 682 -20.32 -6.90 7.32
N PHE A 683 -20.03 -6.48 6.08
CA PHE A 683 -18.66 -6.25 5.67
C PHE A 683 -18.07 -5.03 6.39
N TYR A 684 -16.97 -5.25 7.09
CA TYR A 684 -16.17 -4.22 7.74
C TYR A 684 -14.69 -4.41 7.43
N SER A 685 -13.91 -3.35 7.60
CA SER A 685 -12.45 -3.42 7.51
C SER A 685 -11.78 -2.54 8.55
N THR A 686 -10.48 -2.56 8.57
CA THR A 686 -9.64 -1.69 9.41
C THR A 686 -10.02 -0.21 9.23
N VAL A 687 -10.27 0.24 7.98
CA VAL A 687 -10.73 1.59 7.68
C VAL A 687 -12.11 1.87 8.32
N SER A 688 -13.03 0.91 8.30
CA SER A 688 -14.34 1.05 8.96
C SER A 688 -14.18 1.26 10.47
N MET A 689 -13.25 0.53 11.10
CA MET A 689 -12.97 0.65 12.52
C MET A 689 -12.36 2.02 12.84
N LEU A 690 -11.32 2.43 12.12
CA LEU A 690 -10.66 3.72 12.33
C LEU A 690 -11.62 4.89 12.09
N HIS A 691 -12.44 4.82 11.04
CA HIS A 691 -13.49 5.80 10.78
C HIS A 691 -14.51 5.88 11.92
N THR A 692 -14.94 4.73 12.46
CA THR A 692 -15.83 4.68 13.62
C THR A 692 -15.21 5.37 14.83
N ILE A 693 -13.94 5.12 15.12
CA ILE A 693 -13.20 5.78 16.21
C ILE A 693 -13.18 7.30 15.99
N CYS A 694 -12.87 7.76 14.76
CA CYS A 694 -12.90 9.18 14.44
C CYS A 694 -14.28 9.82 14.68
N LEU A 695 -15.37 9.14 14.29
CA LEU A 695 -16.74 9.63 14.48
C LEU A 695 -17.15 9.77 15.95
N LEU A 696 -16.48 9.08 16.87
CA LEU A 696 -16.76 9.23 18.30
C LEU A 696 -16.33 10.59 18.86
N TYR A 697 -15.34 11.25 18.24
CA TYR A 697 -14.71 12.47 18.79
C TYR A 697 -14.65 13.64 17.83
N THR A 698 -14.71 13.42 16.53
CA THR A 698 -14.53 14.47 15.54
C THR A 698 -15.71 14.53 14.59
N SER A 699 -15.99 15.73 14.08
CA SER A 699 -16.82 15.85 12.88
C SER A 699 -16.06 15.19 11.73
N PRO A 700 -16.72 14.41 10.87
CA PRO A 700 -16.06 13.94 9.65
C PRO A 700 -15.64 15.16 8.83
N SER A 701 -14.36 15.20 8.51
CA SER A 701 -13.77 16.20 7.60
C SER A 701 -14.11 15.88 6.16
#